data_cdbba80dba3aabf87f954383e1b1bf06
#
_entry.id   cdbba80dba3aabf87f954383e1b1bf06
#
_cell.length_a   1.000
_cell.length_b   1.000
_cell.length_c   1.000
_cell.angle_alpha   90.00
_cell.angle_beta   90.00
_cell.angle_gamma   90.00
#
_symmetry.space_group_name_H-M   'P 1'
#
loop_
_entity.id
_entity.type
_entity.pdbx_description
1 polymer ?
#
loop_
_entity_poly.entity_id
_entity_poly.type
_entity_poly.pdbx_seq_one_letter_code
_entity_poly.pdbx_strand_id
1 'polypeptide(L)'
;MSNGTMIVKRDGSKENLNIDKIHTVVEHACKGLAGVSSSQIEMNANLQFYDGMSTTEIQEVLIRSANDLITLESVNYQFAAARLLSYNIYKEVFGEFKTLPLSEVINLNIERGVYDEAILDSYTTDELSTLDTYIKHTRDENFTYAGLRQVVDKYLCQDRSNGELFETPQYMYMMIAATLFAQYPKENRLQYVRKYYDATSLFKINIPTPVMAGVRTPVRQFASCVLVDSNDTLDSIFASDMAIGRYTAQRAGIGINAGRIRAVNSKIRGGEVAHTGIVPFLKKFEATVRCCTQNGVRGGSATTHFPFWHQEIEDILVLKNNKGTEDNRVRKLDYSIQLNKTMYERLLSSGDITLFSPHDVPDLYDAYFGDADKFKELYESYERKTSIKKKTIPAMDLFSALIKERAETGRIYIMNVDHCNTHSSFKDTVYMSNLCQEITLPTKPLEHIDDEKGEIALCILSAINVGILRDLDDLEELCELAVRALEEIIDYQRYPIKAAEVSTKARRSLGVGYIGLAHYLAKNKAKYNEKEAWVLTHKLSEAFQYYLLKASNVLAQERGACEYFNRTKYSEGIMPIDTYKKEVDDIVKEKLYYDWNGLRKSIGIHGLRHSTLSAQMPSESSSVVSNATNGIEPPRGFLSVKKSKKGPLKQIVPQYQSLKQYYTLLWDMPSNEGYINTVAVMQKFFDQAISGNWSYNPTHFENNEVPMSVMMKDLLNTYKLGWKTSYYQNTYDYKTDDDIAFEEPAHSLGWHDETKDTTTPNREDFASEEEYCEACAI
;
A
#
# COMPACT_ATOMS: atom_id res chain seq x y z
N MET A 1 -45.42 -11.67 13.07
CA MET A 1 -44.86 -12.86 13.70
C MET A 1 -45.55 -13.08 15.03
N SER A 2 -45.93 -14.30 15.35
CA SER A 2 -46.67 -14.67 16.56
C SER A 2 -45.78 -14.55 17.81
N ASN A 3 -46.37 -14.20 18.94
CA ASN A 3 -45.77 -14.09 20.28
C ASN A 3 -45.07 -15.36 20.82
N GLY A 4 -44.44 -16.19 19.98
CA GLY A 4 -43.89 -17.46 20.38
C GLY A 4 -42.54 -17.87 19.80
N THR A 5 -41.84 -16.98 19.03
CA THR A 5 -40.53 -17.30 18.51
C THR A 5 -39.48 -17.28 19.64
N MET A 6 -38.86 -18.43 19.93
CA MET A 6 -37.81 -18.56 20.94
C MET A 6 -36.48 -18.19 20.34
N ILE A 7 -35.62 -17.50 21.12
CA ILE A 7 -34.24 -17.16 20.73
C ILE A 7 -33.25 -17.67 21.77
N VAL A 8 -32.02 -17.89 21.34
CA VAL A 8 -30.90 -18.34 22.19
C VAL A 8 -29.98 -17.17 22.47
N LYS A 9 -29.76 -16.87 23.74
CA LYS A 9 -28.79 -15.84 24.16
C LYS A 9 -27.35 -16.34 24.06
N ARG A 10 -26.39 -15.41 24.16
CA ARG A 10 -24.95 -15.71 24.17
C ARG A 10 -24.54 -16.63 25.34
N ASP A 11 -25.24 -16.57 26.47
CA ASP A 11 -25.04 -17.44 27.64
C ASP A 11 -25.72 -18.82 27.48
N GLY A 12 -26.34 -19.08 26.33
CA GLY A 12 -27.06 -20.33 26.03
C GLY A 12 -28.50 -20.35 26.59
N SER A 13 -28.96 -19.38 27.36
CA SER A 13 -30.34 -19.29 27.86
C SER A 13 -31.32 -18.99 26.72
N LYS A 14 -32.57 -19.44 26.88
CA LYS A 14 -33.64 -19.23 25.88
C LYS A 14 -34.64 -18.20 26.41
N GLU A 15 -35.05 -17.27 25.57
CA GLU A 15 -36.13 -16.34 25.85
C GLU A 15 -37.03 -16.14 24.63
N ASN A 16 -38.21 -15.57 24.80
CA ASN A 16 -39.05 -15.14 23.68
C ASN A 16 -38.40 -13.94 22.98
N LEU A 17 -38.47 -13.91 21.65
CA LEU A 17 -38.03 -12.79 20.84
C LEU A 17 -38.76 -11.51 21.30
N ASN A 18 -37.98 -10.51 21.72
CA ASN A 18 -38.51 -9.22 22.11
C ASN A 18 -38.23 -8.19 21.01
N ILE A 19 -39.26 -7.85 20.24
CA ILE A 19 -39.19 -6.90 19.13
C ILE A 19 -38.87 -5.48 19.61
N ASP A 20 -39.30 -5.07 20.81
CA ASP A 20 -39.00 -3.73 21.34
C ASP A 20 -37.50 -3.55 21.60
N LYS A 21 -36.79 -4.61 22.02
CA LYS A 21 -35.32 -4.57 22.15
C LYS A 21 -34.63 -4.39 20.79
N ILE A 22 -35.12 -5.06 19.75
CA ILE A 22 -34.61 -4.90 18.39
C ILE A 22 -34.86 -3.47 17.91
N HIS A 23 -36.09 -2.99 18.06
CA HIS A 23 -36.47 -1.63 17.68
C HIS A 23 -35.56 -0.59 18.34
N THR A 24 -35.32 -0.70 19.66
CA THR A 24 -34.44 0.23 20.39
C THR A 24 -33.02 0.27 19.83
N VAL A 25 -32.44 -0.89 19.49
CA VAL A 25 -31.09 -0.97 18.93
C VAL A 25 -31.03 -0.38 17.54
N VAL A 26 -32.01 -0.66 16.68
CA VAL A 26 -32.05 -0.17 15.30
C VAL A 26 -32.34 1.35 15.29
N GLU A 27 -33.25 1.82 16.12
CA GLU A 27 -33.55 3.26 16.27
C GLU A 27 -32.31 4.04 16.72
N HIS A 28 -31.58 3.50 17.71
CA HIS A 28 -30.34 4.12 18.18
C HIS A 28 -29.29 4.21 17.05
N ALA A 29 -29.17 3.15 16.25
CA ALA A 29 -28.22 3.13 15.12
C ALA A 29 -28.60 4.15 14.03
N CYS A 30 -29.90 4.40 13.82
CA CYS A 30 -30.41 5.35 12.82
C CYS A 30 -30.44 6.81 13.33
N LYS A 31 -30.25 7.04 14.63
CA LYS A 31 -30.39 8.36 15.24
C LYS A 31 -29.49 9.42 14.58
N GLY A 32 -30.12 10.52 14.15
CA GLY A 32 -29.40 11.66 13.56
C GLY A 32 -28.91 11.44 12.12
N LEU A 33 -29.23 10.31 11.48
CA LEU A 33 -28.87 10.03 10.09
C LEU A 33 -30.02 10.43 9.17
N ALA A 34 -29.79 11.38 8.28
CA ALA A 34 -30.78 11.83 7.31
C ALA A 34 -31.07 10.73 6.25
N GLY A 35 -32.35 10.51 5.92
CA GLY A 35 -32.76 9.56 4.89
C GLY A 35 -32.64 8.08 5.29
N VAL A 36 -32.49 7.77 6.57
CA VAL A 36 -32.43 6.40 7.11
C VAL A 36 -33.69 6.09 7.87
N SER A 37 -34.31 4.94 7.60
CA SER A 37 -35.55 4.44 8.26
C SER A 37 -35.26 3.17 9.06
N SER A 38 -35.48 3.21 10.37
CA SER A 38 -35.39 2.03 11.23
C SER A 38 -36.38 0.94 10.79
N SER A 39 -37.61 1.33 10.42
CA SER A 39 -38.61 0.39 9.95
C SER A 39 -38.23 -0.39 8.70
N GLN A 40 -37.49 0.20 7.77
CA GLN A 40 -36.99 -0.53 6.57
C GLN A 40 -35.98 -1.61 6.96
N ILE A 41 -35.05 -1.29 7.87
CA ILE A 41 -34.06 -2.28 8.37
C ILE A 41 -34.81 -3.43 9.05
N GLU A 42 -35.77 -3.11 9.92
CA GLU A 42 -36.54 -4.09 10.67
C GLU A 42 -37.42 -4.97 9.77
N MET A 43 -38.05 -4.39 8.76
CA MET A 43 -38.86 -5.18 7.77
C MET A 43 -37.99 -6.17 7.01
N ASN A 44 -36.85 -5.76 6.51
CA ASN A 44 -35.91 -6.65 5.81
C ASN A 44 -35.37 -7.74 6.73
N ALA A 45 -35.11 -7.41 8.00
CA ALA A 45 -34.61 -8.37 8.98
C ALA A 45 -35.67 -9.35 9.44
N ASN A 46 -36.93 -8.90 9.69
CA ASN A 46 -38.00 -9.73 10.18
C ASN A 46 -38.35 -10.96 9.29
N LEU A 47 -38.13 -10.84 7.99
CA LEU A 47 -38.33 -11.92 7.03
C LEU A 47 -37.33 -13.09 7.20
N GLN A 48 -36.22 -12.84 7.93
CA GLN A 48 -35.12 -13.79 8.11
C GLN A 48 -35.08 -14.43 9.50
N PHE A 49 -35.95 -14.01 10.46
CA PHE A 49 -35.95 -14.55 11.81
C PHE A 49 -36.68 -15.89 11.86
N TYR A 50 -36.11 -16.87 12.58
CA TYR A 50 -36.66 -18.20 12.77
C TYR A 50 -36.55 -18.63 14.24
N ASP A 51 -37.29 -19.68 14.60
CA ASP A 51 -37.33 -20.23 15.96
C ASP A 51 -35.98 -20.90 16.30
N GLY A 52 -35.45 -20.59 17.46
CA GLY A 52 -34.13 -21.07 17.91
C GLY A 52 -32.92 -20.25 17.45
N MET A 53 -33.16 -19.14 16.71
CA MET A 53 -32.09 -18.26 16.24
C MET A 53 -31.33 -17.63 17.41
N SER A 54 -30.00 -17.53 17.33
CA SER A 54 -29.21 -16.89 18.37
C SER A 54 -29.27 -15.36 18.27
N THR A 55 -29.05 -14.69 19.40
CA THR A 55 -28.97 -13.20 19.42
C THR A 55 -27.80 -12.67 18.58
N THR A 56 -26.74 -13.43 18.38
CA THR A 56 -25.64 -13.10 17.47
C THR A 56 -26.09 -13.14 16.01
N GLU A 57 -26.79 -14.19 15.60
CA GLU A 57 -27.36 -14.29 14.24
C GLU A 57 -28.39 -13.18 13.97
N ILE A 58 -29.25 -12.85 14.96
CA ILE A 58 -30.19 -11.73 14.85
C ILE A 58 -29.43 -10.43 14.57
N GLN A 59 -28.33 -10.18 15.30
CA GLN A 59 -27.50 -8.98 15.11
C GLN A 59 -26.86 -8.95 13.72
N GLU A 60 -26.33 -10.09 13.24
CA GLU A 60 -25.77 -10.19 11.88
C GLU A 60 -26.84 -9.96 10.80
N VAL A 61 -28.06 -10.44 11.00
CA VAL A 61 -29.18 -10.15 10.07
C VAL A 61 -29.52 -8.67 10.05
N LEU A 62 -29.55 -7.98 11.21
CA LEU A 62 -29.79 -6.53 11.27
C LEU A 62 -28.71 -5.75 10.54
N ILE A 63 -27.44 -6.11 10.75
CA ILE A 63 -26.29 -5.50 10.08
C ILE A 63 -26.39 -5.68 8.57
N ARG A 64 -26.66 -6.92 8.11
CA ARG A 64 -26.81 -7.24 6.68
C ARG A 64 -27.99 -6.48 6.07
N SER A 65 -29.13 -6.44 6.74
CA SER A 65 -30.32 -5.72 6.28
C SER A 65 -30.05 -4.21 6.11
N ALA A 66 -29.28 -3.61 7.01
CA ALA A 66 -28.86 -2.22 6.86
C ALA A 66 -27.84 -2.02 5.72
N ASN A 67 -26.88 -2.95 5.54
CA ASN A 67 -25.91 -2.92 4.44
C ASN A 67 -26.57 -3.06 3.06
N ASP A 68 -27.59 -3.90 2.94
CA ASP A 68 -28.29 -4.11 1.67
C ASP A 68 -29.03 -2.84 1.21
N LEU A 69 -29.44 -1.98 2.14
CA LEU A 69 -30.09 -0.69 1.87
C LEU A 69 -29.11 0.43 1.46
N ILE A 70 -27.80 0.17 1.43
CA ILE A 70 -26.81 1.17 0.98
C ILE A 70 -26.92 1.30 -0.54
N THR A 71 -27.33 2.48 -0.99
CA THR A 71 -27.38 2.89 -2.41
C THR A 71 -26.92 4.33 -2.57
N LEU A 72 -26.74 4.80 -3.80
CA LEU A 72 -26.38 6.20 -4.07
C LEU A 72 -27.46 7.19 -3.64
N GLU A 73 -28.74 6.77 -3.61
CA GLU A 73 -29.86 7.57 -3.10
C GLU A 73 -29.92 7.56 -1.58
N SER A 74 -29.46 6.49 -0.94
CA SER A 74 -29.60 6.21 0.49
C SER A 74 -28.24 5.96 1.17
N VAL A 75 -27.30 6.89 0.97
CA VAL A 75 -25.89 6.76 1.36
C VAL A 75 -25.68 6.55 2.88
N ASN A 76 -26.55 7.09 3.71
CA ASN A 76 -26.34 7.10 5.17
C ASN A 76 -26.63 5.75 5.85
N TYR A 77 -27.20 4.77 5.15
CA TYR A 77 -27.30 3.42 5.69
C TYR A 77 -25.92 2.80 5.97
N GLN A 78 -24.85 3.25 5.31
CA GLN A 78 -23.49 2.82 5.62
C GLN A 78 -23.08 3.13 7.07
N PHE A 79 -23.57 4.23 7.64
CA PHE A 79 -23.34 4.60 9.05
C PHE A 79 -24.26 3.82 9.98
N ALA A 80 -25.51 3.59 9.62
CA ALA A 80 -26.42 2.77 10.42
C ALA A 80 -25.92 1.32 10.54
N ALA A 81 -25.48 0.71 9.43
CA ALA A 81 -24.87 -0.63 9.43
C ALA A 81 -23.59 -0.66 10.28
N ALA A 82 -22.73 0.37 10.22
CA ALA A 82 -21.54 0.48 11.05
C ALA A 82 -21.88 0.57 12.55
N ARG A 83 -22.88 1.35 12.94
CA ARG A 83 -23.30 1.48 14.33
C ARG A 83 -23.90 0.19 14.87
N LEU A 84 -24.66 -0.55 14.07
CA LEU A 84 -25.13 -1.90 14.42
C LEU A 84 -23.97 -2.88 14.60
N LEU A 85 -22.96 -2.80 13.74
CA LEU A 85 -21.73 -3.60 13.87
C LEU A 85 -20.94 -3.20 15.11
N SER A 86 -20.76 -1.91 15.38
CA SER A 86 -20.09 -1.41 16.60
C SER A 86 -20.78 -1.93 17.87
N TYR A 87 -22.10 -1.85 17.93
CA TYR A 87 -22.88 -2.43 19.03
C TYR A 87 -22.60 -3.94 19.23
N ASN A 88 -22.48 -4.69 18.15
CA ASN A 88 -22.10 -6.10 18.20
C ASN A 88 -20.68 -6.31 18.75
N ILE A 89 -19.71 -5.51 18.30
CA ILE A 89 -18.31 -5.57 18.76
C ILE A 89 -18.22 -5.38 20.26
N TYR A 90 -18.86 -4.34 20.82
CA TYR A 90 -18.84 -4.11 22.27
C TYR A 90 -19.46 -5.26 23.05
N LYS A 91 -20.56 -5.85 22.57
CA LYS A 91 -21.16 -7.01 23.22
C LYS A 91 -20.30 -8.27 23.10
N GLU A 92 -19.53 -8.41 22.05
CA GLU A 92 -18.63 -9.53 21.86
C GLU A 92 -17.43 -9.43 22.79
N VAL A 93 -16.82 -8.24 22.88
CA VAL A 93 -15.64 -8.00 23.70
C VAL A 93 -15.93 -7.97 25.19
N PHE A 94 -17.03 -7.33 25.60
CA PHE A 94 -17.35 -7.05 27.01
C PHE A 94 -18.59 -7.76 27.56
N GLY A 95 -19.24 -8.59 26.75
CA GLY A 95 -20.51 -9.26 27.11
C GLY A 95 -21.75 -8.35 27.04
N GLU A 96 -21.57 -7.04 27.15
CA GLU A 96 -22.62 -6.02 27.11
C GLU A 96 -22.15 -4.74 26.40
N PHE A 97 -23.08 -3.86 26.05
CA PHE A 97 -22.75 -2.57 25.45
C PHE A 97 -22.27 -1.59 26.52
N LYS A 98 -21.03 -1.75 26.91
CA LYS A 98 -20.30 -0.89 27.88
C LYS A 98 -18.84 -0.72 27.53
N THR A 99 -18.16 0.16 28.22
CA THR A 99 -16.71 0.33 28.22
C THR A 99 -16.14 -0.05 29.58
N LEU A 100 -14.91 -0.51 29.60
CA LEU A 100 -14.12 -0.73 30.80
C LEU A 100 -13.01 0.31 30.91
N PRO A 101 -12.50 0.61 32.11
CA PRO A 101 -11.29 1.43 32.26
C PRO A 101 -10.13 0.87 31.41
N LEU A 102 -9.32 1.73 30.80
CA LEU A 102 -8.19 1.32 29.96
C LEU A 102 -7.26 0.33 30.69
N SER A 103 -6.98 0.56 31.97
CA SER A 103 -6.14 -0.33 32.77
C SER A 103 -6.71 -1.74 32.90
N GLU A 104 -8.02 -1.90 33.00
CA GLU A 104 -8.66 -3.21 33.05
C GLU A 104 -8.54 -3.93 31.69
N VAL A 105 -8.77 -3.21 30.57
CA VAL A 105 -8.62 -3.76 29.21
C VAL A 105 -7.17 -4.21 28.97
N ILE A 106 -6.19 -3.43 29.40
CA ILE A 106 -4.78 -3.77 29.30
C ILE A 106 -4.49 -5.05 30.07
N ASN A 107 -4.86 -5.14 31.35
CA ASN A 107 -4.60 -6.31 32.20
C ASN A 107 -5.26 -7.57 31.63
N LEU A 108 -6.54 -7.51 31.26
CA LEU A 108 -7.25 -8.64 30.66
C LEU A 108 -6.56 -9.16 29.38
N ASN A 109 -6.07 -8.26 28.52
CA ASN A 109 -5.43 -8.65 27.29
C ASN A 109 -3.97 -9.10 27.46
N ILE A 110 -3.27 -8.65 28.49
CA ILE A 110 -1.97 -9.19 28.88
C ILE A 110 -2.13 -10.61 29.41
N GLU A 111 -3.10 -10.86 30.31
CA GLU A 111 -3.39 -12.20 30.84
C GLU A 111 -3.74 -13.21 29.75
N ARG A 112 -4.40 -12.75 28.67
CA ARG A 112 -4.71 -13.55 27.45
C ARG A 112 -3.51 -13.70 26.50
N GLY A 113 -2.38 -13.05 26.77
CA GLY A 113 -1.20 -13.04 25.88
C GLY A 113 -1.41 -12.23 24.58
N VAL A 114 -2.41 -11.34 24.55
CA VAL A 114 -2.79 -10.53 23.38
C VAL A 114 -1.99 -9.23 23.33
N TYR A 115 -1.92 -8.50 24.44
CA TYR A 115 -1.12 -7.29 24.55
C TYR A 115 0.28 -7.60 25.12
N ASP A 116 1.24 -6.78 24.71
CA ASP A 116 2.60 -6.82 25.25
C ASP A 116 2.64 -6.22 26.65
N GLU A 117 3.19 -6.97 27.62
CA GLU A 117 3.29 -6.57 29.02
C GLU A 117 4.19 -5.33 29.25
N ALA A 118 5.12 -5.04 28.32
CA ALA A 118 6.01 -3.88 28.39
C ALA A 118 5.28 -2.53 28.52
N ILE A 119 3.99 -2.47 28.20
CA ILE A 119 3.18 -1.27 28.39
C ILE A 119 3.04 -0.90 29.86
N LEU A 120 2.97 -1.89 30.77
CA LEU A 120 2.86 -1.67 32.23
C LEU A 120 4.14 -1.11 32.83
N ASP A 121 5.30 -1.43 32.27
CA ASP A 121 6.58 -0.86 32.68
C ASP A 121 6.74 0.59 32.23
N SER A 122 6.01 0.97 31.19
CA SER A 122 6.14 2.30 30.55
C SER A 122 5.30 3.37 31.23
N TYR A 123 4.13 3.04 31.77
CA TYR A 123 3.16 3.99 32.33
C TYR A 123 2.78 3.68 33.77
N THR A 124 2.66 4.73 34.58
CA THR A 124 2.08 4.63 35.94
C THR A 124 0.55 4.46 35.85
N THR A 125 -0.06 4.01 36.94
CA THR A 125 -1.52 3.89 37.06
C THR A 125 -2.23 5.23 36.80
N ASP A 126 -1.66 6.33 37.31
CA ASP A 126 -2.22 7.68 37.12
C ASP A 126 -2.15 8.13 35.65
N GLU A 127 -1.06 7.79 34.97
CA GLU A 127 -0.93 8.06 33.53
C GLU A 127 -1.92 7.25 32.69
N LEU A 128 -2.11 5.96 33.00
CA LEU A 128 -3.12 5.12 32.34
C LEU A 128 -4.53 5.65 32.59
N SER A 129 -4.82 6.11 33.81
CA SER A 129 -6.10 6.78 34.12
C SER A 129 -6.28 8.07 33.34
N THR A 130 -5.22 8.84 33.14
CA THR A 130 -5.24 10.05 32.29
C THR A 130 -5.49 9.71 30.83
N LEU A 131 -4.82 8.70 30.27
CA LEU A 131 -5.04 8.23 28.91
C LEU A 131 -6.48 7.75 28.68
N ASP A 132 -7.07 7.08 29.67
CA ASP A 132 -8.47 6.66 29.61
C ASP A 132 -9.43 7.85 29.38
N THR A 133 -9.18 9.00 30.02
CA THR A 133 -9.98 10.22 29.81
C THR A 133 -9.91 10.78 28.39
N TYR A 134 -8.85 10.46 27.65
CA TYR A 134 -8.68 10.91 26.26
C TYR A 134 -9.46 10.06 25.27
N ILE A 135 -9.82 8.82 25.64
CA ILE A 135 -10.56 7.91 24.76
C ILE A 135 -11.97 8.45 24.50
N LYS A 136 -12.36 8.53 23.23
CA LYS A 136 -13.67 9.00 22.79
C LYS A 136 -14.37 7.90 22.00
N HIS A 137 -15.02 6.98 22.73
CA HIS A 137 -15.72 5.83 22.14
C HIS A 137 -16.80 6.23 21.12
N THR A 138 -17.39 7.42 21.24
CA THR A 138 -18.35 7.98 20.29
C THR A 138 -17.75 8.18 18.88
N ARG A 139 -16.43 8.18 18.73
CA ARG A 139 -15.79 8.26 17.41
C ARG A 139 -16.03 7.00 16.57
N ASP A 140 -16.42 5.89 17.17
CA ASP A 140 -16.83 4.69 16.44
C ASP A 140 -18.07 4.92 15.56
N GLU A 141 -18.86 5.94 15.87
CA GLU A 141 -20.01 6.36 15.04
C GLU A 141 -19.60 7.02 13.70
N ASN A 142 -18.33 7.40 13.55
CA ASN A 142 -17.79 8.01 12.32
C ASN A 142 -17.40 6.97 11.26
N PHE A 143 -17.29 5.70 11.63
CA PHE A 143 -16.99 4.64 10.65
C PHE A 143 -18.14 4.45 9.67
N THR A 144 -17.78 4.19 8.41
CA THR A 144 -18.67 3.51 7.47
C THR A 144 -18.67 2.01 7.76
N TYR A 145 -19.69 1.30 7.28
CA TYR A 145 -19.73 -0.17 7.44
C TYR A 145 -18.49 -0.85 6.85
N ALA A 146 -18.11 -0.49 5.62
CA ALA A 146 -16.91 -1.04 5.00
C ALA A 146 -15.65 -0.76 5.82
N GLY A 147 -15.49 0.48 6.34
CA GLY A 147 -14.35 0.87 7.17
C GLY A 147 -14.28 0.08 8.48
N LEU A 148 -15.38 0.00 9.22
CA LEU A 148 -15.42 -0.74 10.48
C LEU A 148 -15.24 -2.25 10.26
N ARG A 149 -15.81 -2.79 9.18
CA ARG A 149 -15.64 -4.20 8.82
C ARG A 149 -14.18 -4.54 8.52
N GLN A 150 -13.49 -3.64 7.79
CA GLN A 150 -12.06 -3.77 7.53
C GLN A 150 -11.25 -3.78 8.86
N VAL A 151 -11.61 -2.92 9.82
CA VAL A 151 -10.98 -2.88 11.15
C VAL A 151 -11.17 -4.20 11.89
N VAL A 152 -12.39 -4.72 11.92
CA VAL A 152 -12.72 -6.02 12.57
C VAL A 152 -11.98 -7.17 11.92
N ASP A 153 -12.04 -7.27 10.59
CA ASP A 153 -11.54 -8.44 9.88
C ASP A 153 -10.01 -8.52 9.86
N LYS A 154 -9.32 -7.35 9.92
CA LYS A 154 -7.85 -7.31 9.73
C LYS A 154 -7.05 -6.79 10.92
N TYR A 155 -7.57 -5.86 11.69
CA TYR A 155 -6.74 -5.03 12.58
C TYR A 155 -7.02 -5.20 14.07
N LEU A 156 -8.27 -5.44 14.50
CA LEU A 156 -8.53 -5.74 15.90
C LEU A 156 -7.83 -7.03 16.33
N CYS A 157 -7.31 -7.01 17.53
CA CYS A 157 -6.79 -8.22 18.19
C CYS A 157 -7.92 -9.23 18.35
N GLN A 158 -7.70 -10.44 17.82
CA GLN A 158 -8.70 -11.51 17.80
C GLN A 158 -8.04 -12.88 17.77
N ASP A 159 -8.73 -13.88 18.27
CA ASP A 159 -8.40 -15.27 17.99
C ASP A 159 -8.96 -15.64 16.60
N ARG A 160 -8.04 -15.82 15.64
CA ARG A 160 -8.41 -16.10 14.26
C ARG A 160 -8.94 -17.51 14.02
N SER A 161 -8.83 -18.40 15.01
CA SER A 161 -9.36 -19.76 14.91
C SER A 161 -10.87 -19.81 15.11
N ASN A 162 -11.41 -18.91 15.94
CA ASN A 162 -12.83 -18.85 16.29
C ASN A 162 -13.48 -17.48 16.01
N GLY A 163 -12.65 -16.44 15.77
CA GLY A 163 -13.10 -15.07 15.48
C GLY A 163 -13.40 -14.23 16.73
N GLU A 164 -13.04 -14.68 17.93
CA GLU A 164 -13.25 -13.96 19.18
C GLU A 164 -12.44 -12.66 19.20
N LEU A 165 -13.11 -11.51 19.43
CA LEU A 165 -12.50 -10.20 19.52
C LEU A 165 -12.07 -9.86 20.96
N PHE A 166 -10.93 -9.20 21.11
CA PHE A 166 -10.35 -8.83 22.41
C PHE A 166 -10.33 -7.34 22.69
N GLU A 167 -10.66 -6.50 21.72
CA GLU A 167 -10.65 -5.03 21.86
C GLU A 167 -11.67 -4.37 20.92
N THR A 168 -11.94 -3.08 21.17
CA THR A 168 -12.73 -2.23 20.29
C THR A 168 -11.86 -1.21 19.57
N PRO A 169 -12.34 -0.53 18.51
CA PRO A 169 -11.49 0.36 17.69
C PRO A 169 -10.81 1.47 18.50
N GLN A 170 -11.49 2.08 19.45
CA GLN A 170 -10.89 3.19 20.21
C GLN A 170 -9.78 2.73 21.15
N TYR A 171 -9.89 1.53 21.74
CA TYR A 171 -8.76 0.95 22.50
C TYR A 171 -7.60 0.60 21.59
N MET A 172 -7.87 0.06 20.37
CA MET A 172 -6.82 -0.18 19.37
C MET A 172 -6.03 1.11 19.09
N TYR A 173 -6.69 2.21 18.73
CA TYR A 173 -6.01 3.48 18.44
C TYR A 173 -5.25 4.03 19.64
N MET A 174 -5.84 3.98 20.83
CA MET A 174 -5.17 4.45 22.05
C MET A 174 -3.94 3.61 22.37
N MET A 175 -4.04 2.30 22.29
CA MET A 175 -2.92 1.39 22.58
C MET A 175 -1.79 1.51 21.57
N ILE A 176 -2.09 1.75 20.28
CA ILE A 176 -1.07 2.05 19.27
C ILE A 176 -0.34 3.34 19.65
N ALA A 177 -1.06 4.40 19.94
CA ALA A 177 -0.48 5.69 20.32
C ALA A 177 0.37 5.58 21.60
N ALA A 178 -0.17 4.95 22.64
CA ALA A 178 0.54 4.74 23.90
C ALA A 178 1.80 3.92 23.73
N THR A 179 1.76 2.86 22.93
CA THR A 179 2.93 2.00 22.69
C THR A 179 4.03 2.74 21.93
N LEU A 180 3.67 3.50 20.88
CA LEU A 180 4.66 4.22 20.06
C LEU A 180 5.37 5.32 20.85
N PHE A 181 4.64 6.09 21.65
CA PHE A 181 5.22 7.21 22.42
C PHE A 181 5.64 6.84 23.84
N ALA A 182 5.70 5.54 24.17
CA ALA A 182 6.07 5.06 25.51
C ALA A 182 7.43 5.56 25.99
N GLN A 183 8.42 5.69 25.08
CA GLN A 183 9.79 6.09 25.38
C GLN A 183 10.01 7.62 25.34
N TYR A 184 8.96 8.41 25.07
CA TYR A 184 9.07 9.86 25.12
C TYR A 184 9.29 10.35 26.56
N PRO A 185 9.94 11.52 26.76
CA PRO A 185 10.08 12.13 28.07
C PRO A 185 8.71 12.28 28.77
N LYS A 186 8.69 11.99 30.09
CA LYS A 186 7.44 11.99 30.88
C LYS A 186 6.65 13.29 30.79
N GLU A 187 7.36 14.41 30.60
CA GLU A 187 6.79 15.75 30.56
C GLU A 187 5.87 15.97 29.36
N ASN A 188 6.11 15.28 28.25
CA ASN A 188 5.39 15.52 27.00
C ASN A 188 4.77 14.27 26.37
N ARG A 189 5.10 13.03 26.86
CA ARG A 189 4.63 11.79 26.23
C ARG A 189 3.10 11.67 26.15
N LEU A 190 2.39 12.03 27.23
CA LEU A 190 0.93 11.97 27.25
C LEU A 190 0.30 12.94 26.22
N GLN A 191 0.96 14.08 25.99
CA GLN A 191 0.52 15.03 24.98
C GLN A 191 0.65 14.45 23.56
N TYR A 192 1.81 13.79 23.26
CA TYR A 192 2.00 13.15 21.96
C TYR A 192 1.09 11.93 21.75
N VAL A 193 0.89 11.12 22.79
CA VAL A 193 -0.10 10.03 22.75
C VAL A 193 -1.48 10.56 22.40
N ARG A 194 -1.94 11.63 23.09
CA ARG A 194 -3.23 12.24 22.81
C ARG A 194 -3.32 12.78 21.39
N LYS A 195 -2.32 13.54 20.92
CA LYS A 195 -2.30 14.12 19.58
C LYS A 195 -2.35 13.05 18.51
N TYR A 196 -1.57 11.98 18.66
CA TYR A 196 -1.54 10.88 17.69
C TYR A 196 -2.82 10.05 17.72
N TYR A 197 -3.36 9.77 18.91
CA TYR A 197 -4.68 9.17 19.06
C TYR A 197 -5.78 9.99 18.37
N ASP A 198 -5.78 11.31 18.61
CA ASP A 198 -6.76 12.20 17.98
C ASP A 198 -6.59 12.20 16.44
N ALA A 199 -5.37 12.27 15.93
CA ALA A 199 -5.10 12.29 14.51
C ALA A 199 -5.52 10.97 13.81
N THR A 200 -5.27 9.82 14.45
CA THR A 200 -5.58 8.49 13.87
C THR A 200 -7.06 8.13 14.02
N SER A 201 -7.66 8.34 15.20
CA SER A 201 -9.07 8.01 15.44
C SER A 201 -10.06 8.99 14.78
N LEU A 202 -9.59 10.16 14.33
CA LEU A 202 -10.32 11.11 13.48
C LEU A 202 -9.98 10.96 12.00
N PHE A 203 -9.28 9.88 11.63
CA PHE A 203 -8.93 9.52 10.24
C PHE A 203 -8.06 10.53 9.48
N LYS A 204 -7.33 11.40 10.20
CA LYS A 204 -6.40 12.36 9.61
C LYS A 204 -5.08 11.73 9.21
N ILE A 205 -4.57 10.79 10.01
CA ILE A 205 -3.41 9.94 9.73
C ILE A 205 -3.89 8.52 9.55
N ASN A 206 -3.51 7.91 8.44
CA ASN A 206 -3.76 6.53 8.11
C ASN A 206 -2.58 5.66 8.54
N ILE A 207 -2.85 4.63 9.35
CA ILE A 207 -1.84 3.74 9.91
C ILE A 207 -1.65 2.54 8.95
N PRO A 208 -0.41 2.14 8.63
CA PRO A 208 -0.16 1.00 7.76
C PRO A 208 -0.57 -0.32 8.42
N THR A 209 -0.95 -1.28 7.59
CA THR A 209 -1.46 -2.59 8.02
C THR A 209 -0.60 -3.28 9.08
N PRO A 210 0.75 -3.41 8.96
CA PRO A 210 1.54 -4.09 9.99
C PRO A 210 1.54 -3.37 11.35
N VAL A 211 1.50 -2.05 11.32
CA VAL A 211 1.46 -1.22 12.55
C VAL A 211 0.09 -1.33 13.22
N MET A 212 -0.99 -1.17 12.44
CA MET A 212 -2.36 -1.22 12.95
C MET A 212 -2.71 -2.59 13.55
N ALA A 213 -2.23 -3.66 12.92
CA ALA A 213 -2.48 -5.03 13.40
C ALA A 213 -1.54 -5.46 14.54
N GLY A 214 -0.29 -4.92 14.64
CA GLY A 214 0.76 -5.51 15.45
C GLY A 214 1.29 -4.66 16.61
N VAL A 215 1.27 -3.33 16.49
CA VAL A 215 1.87 -2.44 17.50
C VAL A 215 1.23 -2.62 18.85
N ARG A 216 1.04 -2.98 19.74
CA ARG A 216 0.50 -3.28 21.06
C ARG A 216 0.54 -4.76 21.42
N THR A 217 0.91 -5.60 20.44
CA THR A 217 1.00 -7.05 20.61
C THR A 217 2.47 -7.49 20.72
N PRO A 218 2.77 -8.76 21.06
CA PRO A 218 4.14 -9.26 21.06
C PRO A 218 4.84 -9.27 19.68
N VAL A 219 4.11 -9.00 18.57
CA VAL A 219 4.69 -8.88 17.23
C VAL A 219 5.60 -7.65 17.16
N ARG A 220 6.77 -7.79 16.53
CA ARG A 220 7.81 -6.76 16.49
C ARG A 220 8.39 -6.51 15.10
N GLN A 221 7.70 -6.87 14.02
CA GLN A 221 8.08 -6.52 12.64
C GLN A 221 6.97 -5.68 12.00
N PHE A 222 7.29 -4.45 11.58
CA PHE A 222 6.32 -3.47 11.11
C PHE A 222 6.64 -2.86 9.74
N ALA A 223 7.78 -3.22 9.13
CA ALA A 223 8.09 -2.78 7.78
C ALA A 223 7.21 -3.52 6.77
N SER A 224 6.46 -2.77 5.96
CA SER A 224 5.64 -3.31 4.89
C SER A 224 6.46 -3.67 3.66
N CYS A 225 7.55 -2.91 3.42
CA CYS A 225 8.34 -2.97 2.19
C CYS A 225 9.77 -3.38 2.51
N VAL A 226 10.24 -4.45 1.86
CA VAL A 226 11.57 -5.04 2.05
C VAL A 226 12.23 -5.22 0.70
N LEU A 227 13.43 -4.68 0.53
CA LEU A 227 14.22 -4.72 -0.70
C LEU A 227 15.43 -5.61 -0.48
N VAL A 228 15.52 -6.70 -1.25
CA VAL A 228 16.60 -7.69 -1.18
C VAL A 228 17.35 -7.73 -2.49
N ASP A 229 18.62 -7.37 -2.47
CA ASP A 229 19.52 -7.39 -3.63
C ASP A 229 20.31 -8.71 -3.64
N SER A 230 20.33 -9.41 -4.78
CA SER A 230 21.04 -10.68 -4.97
C SER A 230 22.23 -10.51 -5.88
N ASN A 231 23.40 -11.00 -5.45
CA ASN A 231 24.59 -11.05 -6.29
C ASN A 231 24.63 -12.34 -7.13
N ASP A 232 25.60 -12.44 -8.05
CA ASP A 232 25.80 -13.54 -8.99
C ASP A 232 26.62 -14.70 -8.36
N THR A 233 26.36 -15.06 -7.10
CA THR A 233 26.95 -16.21 -6.42
C THR A 233 25.86 -17.06 -5.77
N LEU A 234 26.07 -18.38 -5.66
CA LEU A 234 25.08 -19.26 -5.01
C LEU A 234 24.85 -18.86 -3.53
N ASP A 235 25.90 -18.46 -2.83
CA ASP A 235 25.80 -18.06 -1.44
C ASP A 235 24.91 -16.81 -1.28
N SER A 236 25.11 -15.81 -2.13
CA SER A 236 24.28 -14.60 -2.15
C SER A 236 22.83 -14.90 -2.56
N ILE A 237 22.61 -15.73 -3.57
CA ILE A 237 21.26 -16.13 -4.00
C ILE A 237 20.52 -16.87 -2.86
N PHE A 238 21.20 -17.77 -2.15
CA PHE A 238 20.60 -18.52 -1.03
C PHE A 238 20.40 -17.64 0.20
N ALA A 239 21.32 -16.72 0.47
CA ALA A 239 21.13 -15.72 1.54
C ALA A 239 19.91 -14.82 1.23
N SER A 240 19.77 -14.38 -0.02
CA SER A 240 18.59 -13.61 -0.47
C SER A 240 17.30 -14.41 -0.31
N ASP A 241 17.27 -15.68 -0.72
CA ASP A 241 16.11 -16.56 -0.59
C ASP A 241 15.69 -16.74 0.87
N MET A 242 16.64 -16.92 1.79
CA MET A 242 16.36 -17.01 3.23
C MET A 242 15.81 -15.67 3.76
N ALA A 243 16.35 -14.55 3.32
CA ALA A 243 15.87 -13.23 3.69
C ALA A 243 14.42 -13.00 3.22
N ILE A 244 14.12 -13.35 1.97
CA ILE A 244 12.78 -13.31 1.39
C ILE A 244 11.81 -14.13 2.25
N GLY A 245 12.15 -15.36 2.60
CA GLY A 245 11.31 -16.23 3.42
C GLY A 245 11.02 -15.66 4.82
N ARG A 246 12.06 -15.18 5.53
CA ARG A 246 11.92 -14.61 6.88
C ARG A 246 11.02 -13.38 6.94
N TYR A 247 11.13 -12.49 5.93
CA TYR A 247 10.29 -11.28 5.88
C TYR A 247 8.88 -11.56 5.36
N THR A 248 8.73 -12.44 4.36
CA THR A 248 7.40 -12.86 3.88
C THR A 248 6.57 -13.47 5.01
N ALA A 249 7.17 -14.36 5.83
CA ALA A 249 6.50 -14.96 6.98
C ALA A 249 6.04 -13.91 8.03
N GLN A 250 6.62 -12.71 8.01
CA GLN A 250 6.29 -11.60 8.91
C GLN A 250 5.52 -10.47 8.19
N ARG A 251 4.75 -10.81 7.15
CA ARG A 251 3.80 -9.92 6.44
C ARG A 251 4.43 -8.80 5.61
N ALA A 252 5.67 -8.91 5.20
CA ALA A 252 6.30 -7.95 4.31
C ALA A 252 6.06 -8.29 2.84
N GLY A 253 5.89 -7.26 2.00
CA GLY A 253 5.97 -7.34 0.55
C GLY A 253 7.43 -7.20 0.11
N ILE A 254 7.86 -8.00 -0.86
CA ILE A 254 9.28 -8.14 -1.20
C ILE A 254 9.57 -7.56 -2.58
N GLY A 255 10.58 -6.66 -2.66
CA GLY A 255 11.30 -6.35 -3.89
C GLY A 255 12.56 -7.22 -3.96
N ILE A 256 12.81 -7.82 -5.11
CA ILE A 256 13.99 -8.68 -5.35
C ILE A 256 14.76 -8.12 -6.54
N ASN A 257 16.03 -7.78 -6.35
CA ASN A 257 16.90 -7.51 -7.48
C ASN A 257 17.62 -8.79 -7.90
N ALA A 258 17.25 -9.34 -9.04
CA ALA A 258 17.89 -10.53 -9.64
C ALA A 258 18.67 -10.20 -10.92
N GLY A 259 18.72 -8.93 -11.30
CA GLY A 259 19.33 -8.46 -12.54
C GLY A 259 20.85 -8.61 -12.62
N ARG A 260 21.55 -8.93 -11.52
CA ARG A 260 22.98 -9.22 -11.51
C ARG A 260 23.30 -10.66 -11.89
N ILE A 261 22.32 -11.57 -11.76
CA ILE A 261 22.53 -13.01 -11.99
C ILE A 261 22.82 -13.25 -13.47
N ARG A 262 23.87 -14.00 -13.75
CA ARG A 262 24.30 -14.33 -15.11
C ARG A 262 23.25 -15.11 -15.90
N ALA A 263 23.24 -14.88 -17.20
CA ALA A 263 22.30 -15.52 -18.12
C ALA A 263 22.64 -17.00 -18.41
N VAL A 264 21.66 -17.67 -19.03
CA VAL A 264 21.79 -19.06 -19.50
C VAL A 264 23.01 -19.26 -20.40
N ASN A 265 23.67 -20.38 -20.21
CA ASN A 265 24.91 -20.75 -20.93
C ASN A 265 26.11 -19.84 -20.65
N SER A 266 26.09 -19.01 -19.62
CA SER A 266 27.28 -18.34 -19.11
C SER A 266 28.22 -19.35 -18.48
N LYS A 267 29.54 -19.11 -18.61
CA LYS A 267 30.55 -20.03 -18.12
C LYS A 267 30.63 -20.10 -16.60
N ILE A 268 30.70 -21.29 -16.04
CA ILE A 268 30.98 -21.57 -14.62
C ILE A 268 32.27 -22.41 -14.56
N ARG A 269 33.11 -22.17 -13.56
CA ARG A 269 34.39 -22.90 -13.33
C ARG A 269 35.26 -22.94 -14.58
N GLY A 270 35.49 -21.80 -15.21
CA GLY A 270 36.31 -21.73 -16.41
C GLY A 270 35.70 -22.35 -17.66
N GLY A 271 34.42 -22.74 -17.64
CA GLY A 271 33.70 -23.35 -18.75
C GLY A 271 33.45 -24.86 -18.57
N GLU A 272 33.77 -25.43 -17.40
CA GLU A 272 33.44 -26.82 -17.08
C GLU A 272 31.91 -27.05 -17.08
N VAL A 273 31.14 -26.05 -16.62
CA VAL A 273 29.68 -26.10 -16.56
C VAL A 273 29.09 -24.85 -17.19
N ALA A 274 27.95 -25.01 -17.86
CA ALA A 274 27.11 -23.90 -18.32
C ALA A 274 26.03 -23.55 -17.32
N HIS A 275 25.79 -22.25 -17.09
CA HIS A 275 24.75 -21.76 -16.20
C HIS A 275 23.35 -22.07 -16.75
N THR A 276 22.43 -22.43 -15.88
CA THR A 276 21.05 -22.82 -16.23
C THR A 276 20.13 -21.68 -16.56
N GLY A 277 20.59 -20.42 -16.35
CA GLY A 277 19.81 -19.21 -16.56
C GLY A 277 19.07 -18.76 -15.30
N ILE A 278 18.28 -17.70 -15.45
CA ILE A 278 17.60 -17.02 -14.36
C ILE A 278 16.32 -17.76 -13.89
N VAL A 279 15.61 -18.43 -14.79
CA VAL A 279 14.29 -19.03 -14.53
C VAL A 279 14.30 -20.01 -13.35
N PRO A 280 15.27 -20.95 -13.22
CA PRO A 280 15.32 -21.85 -12.07
C PRO A 280 15.43 -21.13 -10.70
N PHE A 281 16.17 -20.03 -10.64
CA PHE A 281 16.30 -19.23 -9.41
C PHE A 281 15.03 -18.45 -9.11
N LEU A 282 14.34 -17.94 -10.14
CA LEU A 282 13.04 -17.30 -9.95
C LEU A 282 11.97 -18.28 -9.44
N LYS A 283 11.96 -19.53 -9.91
CA LYS A 283 11.10 -20.59 -9.36
C LYS A 283 11.39 -20.85 -7.89
N LYS A 284 12.67 -20.81 -7.48
CA LYS A 284 13.05 -20.95 -6.08
C LYS A 284 12.49 -19.80 -5.25
N PHE A 285 12.68 -18.55 -5.68
CA PHE A 285 12.13 -17.38 -4.99
C PHE A 285 10.58 -17.42 -4.93
N GLU A 286 9.93 -17.80 -6.03
CA GLU A 286 8.47 -18.00 -6.07
C GLU A 286 8.02 -19.02 -5.03
N ALA A 287 8.69 -20.18 -4.97
CA ALA A 287 8.37 -21.23 -3.99
C ALA A 287 8.54 -20.73 -2.55
N THR A 288 9.61 -20.00 -2.26
CA THR A 288 9.87 -19.41 -0.94
C THR A 288 8.80 -18.39 -0.55
N VAL A 289 8.47 -17.47 -1.45
CA VAL A 289 7.41 -16.47 -1.22
C VAL A 289 6.06 -17.16 -0.95
N ARG A 290 5.75 -18.24 -1.65
CA ARG A 290 4.47 -18.94 -1.50
C ARG A 290 4.37 -19.83 -0.27
N CYS A 291 5.44 -20.51 0.13
CA CYS A 291 5.41 -21.38 1.31
C CYS A 291 5.44 -20.60 2.62
N CYS A 292 5.98 -19.38 2.61
CA CYS A 292 6.03 -18.48 3.78
C CYS A 292 4.78 -17.59 3.81
N THR A 293 3.60 -18.19 3.99
CA THR A 293 2.32 -17.49 3.96
C THR A 293 2.17 -16.46 5.08
N GLN A 294 1.55 -15.34 4.76
CA GLN A 294 1.16 -14.32 5.72
C GLN A 294 -0.05 -14.79 6.54
N ASN A 295 0.16 -15.37 7.71
CA ASN A 295 -0.89 -15.88 8.62
C ASN A 295 -1.80 -17.00 8.09
N GLY A 296 -1.37 -17.79 7.11
CA GLY A 296 -2.17 -18.91 6.59
C GLY A 296 -3.39 -18.54 5.73
N VAL A 297 -3.63 -17.23 5.49
CA VAL A 297 -4.81 -16.75 4.73
C VAL A 297 -4.46 -16.35 3.30
N ARG A 298 -3.24 -15.84 3.05
CA ARG A 298 -2.75 -15.47 1.71
C ARG A 298 -1.28 -15.86 1.52
N GLY A 299 -0.89 -16.16 0.28
CA GLY A 299 0.49 -16.31 -0.11
C GLY A 299 1.23 -14.97 -0.04
N GLY A 300 2.54 -15.00 0.17
CA GLY A 300 3.38 -13.83 0.03
C GLY A 300 3.42 -13.34 -1.42
N SER A 301 3.84 -12.10 -1.62
CA SER A 301 3.98 -11.49 -2.95
C SER A 301 5.35 -10.83 -3.09
N ALA A 302 5.93 -10.89 -4.29
CA ALA A 302 7.21 -10.26 -4.59
C ALA A 302 7.28 -9.78 -6.04
N THR A 303 8.05 -8.68 -6.24
CA THR A 303 8.41 -8.16 -7.56
C THR A 303 9.90 -8.34 -7.80
N THR A 304 10.27 -8.89 -8.94
CA THR A 304 11.66 -9.05 -9.36
C THR A 304 12.07 -8.00 -10.39
N HIS A 305 13.30 -7.50 -10.29
CA HIS A 305 13.80 -6.37 -11.08
C HIS A 305 14.91 -6.85 -12.03
N PHE A 306 14.83 -6.42 -13.31
CA PHE A 306 15.79 -6.77 -14.35
C PHE A 306 16.11 -5.58 -15.26
N PRO A 307 17.39 -5.36 -15.63
CA PRO A 307 17.75 -4.37 -16.64
C PRO A 307 17.28 -4.85 -18.03
N PHE A 308 16.80 -3.90 -18.83
CA PHE A 308 16.21 -4.16 -20.15
C PHE A 308 17.19 -4.75 -21.16
N TRP A 309 18.50 -4.63 -20.90
CA TRP A 309 19.58 -5.20 -21.70
C TRP A 309 20.03 -6.60 -21.23
N HIS A 310 19.35 -7.20 -20.23
CA HIS A 310 19.66 -8.57 -19.78
C HIS A 310 19.43 -9.58 -20.88
N GLN A 311 20.37 -10.56 -21.06
CA GLN A 311 20.32 -11.51 -22.16
C GLN A 311 19.03 -12.33 -22.23
N GLU A 312 18.40 -12.60 -21.10
CA GLU A 312 17.15 -13.38 -21.00
C GLU A 312 15.90 -12.48 -20.91
N ILE A 313 15.97 -11.20 -21.29
CA ILE A 313 14.85 -10.27 -21.10
C ILE A 313 13.58 -10.70 -21.85
N GLU A 314 13.72 -11.30 -23.04
CA GLU A 314 12.57 -11.80 -23.81
C GLU A 314 11.84 -12.92 -23.08
N ASP A 315 12.59 -13.83 -22.43
CA ASP A 315 12.02 -14.91 -21.61
C ASP A 315 11.37 -14.33 -20.32
N ILE A 316 12.03 -13.34 -19.69
CA ILE A 316 11.53 -12.69 -18.47
C ILE A 316 10.18 -12.01 -18.73
N LEU A 317 10.03 -11.29 -19.84
CA LEU A 317 8.80 -10.59 -20.19
C LEU A 317 7.57 -11.51 -20.23
N VAL A 318 7.75 -12.77 -20.66
CA VAL A 318 6.64 -13.72 -20.82
C VAL A 318 6.40 -14.64 -19.62
N LEU A 319 7.20 -14.55 -18.55
CA LEU A 319 7.12 -15.46 -17.40
C LEU A 319 5.75 -15.45 -16.71
N LYS A 320 5.05 -14.31 -16.74
CA LYS A 320 3.78 -14.14 -16.05
C LYS A 320 2.56 -14.47 -16.91
N ASN A 321 2.68 -14.50 -18.23
CA ASN A 321 1.52 -14.69 -19.09
C ASN A 321 0.93 -16.10 -19.01
N ASN A 322 -0.33 -16.26 -19.47
CA ASN A 322 -1.08 -17.52 -19.43
C ASN A 322 -0.75 -18.48 -20.60
N LYS A 323 0.18 -18.10 -21.47
CA LYS A 323 0.60 -18.92 -22.62
C LYS A 323 1.79 -19.80 -22.22
N GLY A 324 1.87 -21.01 -22.76
CA GLY A 324 2.98 -21.95 -22.49
C GLY A 324 2.74 -22.86 -21.28
N THR A 325 3.74 -23.70 -20.98
CA THR A 325 3.70 -24.68 -19.90
C THR A 325 4.20 -24.10 -18.58
N GLU A 326 3.81 -24.70 -17.45
CA GLU A 326 4.30 -24.32 -16.11
C GLU A 326 5.84 -24.39 -16.00
N ASP A 327 6.49 -25.27 -16.75
CA ASP A 327 7.94 -25.39 -16.73
C ASP A 327 8.68 -24.13 -17.20
N ASN A 328 8.03 -23.35 -18.07
CA ASN A 328 8.60 -22.15 -18.67
C ASN A 328 7.97 -20.86 -18.11
N ARG A 329 7.25 -20.92 -16.98
CA ARG A 329 6.56 -19.79 -16.38
C ARG A 329 6.86 -19.67 -14.89
N VAL A 330 6.81 -18.42 -14.38
CA VAL A 330 6.90 -18.07 -12.98
C VAL A 330 5.84 -17.00 -12.75
N ARG A 331 4.58 -17.46 -12.59
CA ARG A 331 3.38 -16.59 -12.67
C ARG A 331 3.06 -15.86 -11.38
N LYS A 332 3.58 -16.33 -10.25
CA LYS A 332 3.25 -15.76 -8.93
C LYS A 332 4.23 -14.71 -8.43
N LEU A 333 5.25 -14.39 -9.22
CA LEU A 333 6.07 -13.20 -9.07
C LEU A 333 5.60 -12.11 -10.04
N ASP A 334 5.78 -10.85 -9.66
CA ASP A 334 5.65 -9.70 -10.54
C ASP A 334 7.03 -9.29 -11.08
N TYR A 335 7.06 -8.54 -12.16
CA TYR A 335 8.32 -8.19 -12.84
C TYR A 335 8.41 -6.69 -13.08
N SER A 336 9.53 -6.09 -12.70
CA SER A 336 9.85 -4.69 -12.96
C SER A 336 11.01 -4.58 -13.94
N ILE A 337 10.75 -3.97 -15.07
CA ILE A 337 11.73 -3.78 -16.14
C ILE A 337 12.38 -2.41 -15.99
N GLN A 338 13.69 -2.45 -15.88
CA GLN A 338 14.51 -1.28 -15.63
C GLN A 338 14.97 -0.66 -16.95
N LEU A 339 14.65 0.60 -17.16
CA LEU A 339 14.95 1.39 -18.35
C LEU A 339 15.77 2.61 -17.99
N ASN A 340 16.65 3.05 -18.89
CA ASN A 340 17.36 4.31 -18.78
C ASN A 340 17.29 5.10 -20.09
N LYS A 341 17.86 6.31 -20.09
CA LYS A 341 17.91 7.22 -21.23
C LYS A 341 18.37 6.55 -22.51
N THR A 342 19.43 5.75 -22.47
CA THR A 342 19.99 5.08 -23.67
C THR A 342 19.00 4.13 -24.31
N MET A 343 18.20 3.40 -23.52
CA MET A 343 17.16 2.51 -24.06
C MET A 343 16.09 3.29 -24.82
N TYR A 344 15.64 4.41 -24.26
CA TYR A 344 14.68 5.30 -24.94
C TYR A 344 15.27 5.99 -26.17
N GLU A 345 16.54 6.40 -26.15
CA GLU A 345 17.23 6.96 -27.32
C GLU A 345 17.30 5.96 -28.47
N ARG A 346 17.56 4.67 -28.16
CA ARG A 346 17.56 3.58 -29.18
C ARG A 346 16.16 3.38 -29.76
N LEU A 347 15.10 3.45 -28.96
CA LEU A 347 13.73 3.40 -29.45
C LEU A 347 13.45 4.56 -30.41
N LEU A 348 13.71 5.80 -29.98
CA LEU A 348 13.41 7.01 -30.74
C LEU A 348 14.23 7.11 -32.06
N SER A 349 15.44 6.55 -32.08
CA SER A 349 16.29 6.53 -33.27
C SER A 349 16.04 5.33 -34.19
N SER A 350 15.05 4.47 -33.86
CA SER A 350 14.81 3.19 -34.54
C SER A 350 16.08 2.32 -34.59
N GLY A 351 16.88 2.38 -33.55
CA GLY A 351 18.10 1.60 -33.38
C GLY A 351 17.85 0.22 -32.78
N ASP A 352 18.94 -0.45 -32.45
CA ASP A 352 18.92 -1.79 -31.88
C ASP A 352 19.25 -1.74 -30.37
N ILE A 353 18.75 -2.73 -29.63
CA ILE A 353 19.16 -3.04 -28.25
C ILE A 353 19.94 -4.33 -28.26
N THR A 354 21.15 -4.30 -27.71
CA THR A 354 22.02 -5.44 -27.56
C THR A 354 21.93 -6.01 -26.17
N LEU A 355 21.65 -7.30 -26.09
CA LEU A 355 21.44 -8.01 -24.82
C LEU A 355 22.75 -8.71 -24.41
N PHE A 356 23.09 -8.60 -23.13
CA PHE A 356 24.30 -9.18 -22.55
C PHE A 356 23.98 -10.00 -21.29
N SER A 357 24.83 -11.00 -21.03
CA SER A 357 24.91 -11.56 -19.68
C SER A 357 25.65 -10.57 -18.76
N PRO A 358 25.11 -10.19 -17.60
CA PRO A 358 25.79 -9.26 -16.70
C PRO A 358 27.20 -9.69 -16.30
N HIS A 359 27.42 -10.98 -16.19
CA HIS A 359 28.73 -11.58 -15.90
C HIS A 359 29.81 -11.24 -16.95
N ASP A 360 29.43 -11.13 -18.21
CA ASP A 360 30.37 -10.87 -19.30
C ASP A 360 30.68 -9.37 -19.48
N VAL A 361 29.91 -8.51 -18.82
CA VAL A 361 30.00 -7.04 -18.89
C VAL A 361 29.91 -6.41 -17.48
N PRO A 362 30.80 -6.75 -16.54
CA PRO A 362 30.66 -6.44 -15.12
C PRO A 362 30.52 -4.95 -14.82
N ASP A 363 31.23 -4.08 -15.54
CA ASP A 363 31.22 -2.64 -15.33
C ASP A 363 29.90 -1.98 -15.80
N LEU A 364 29.20 -2.66 -16.69
CA LEU A 364 28.01 -2.13 -17.35
C LEU A 364 26.84 -2.04 -16.38
N TYR A 365 26.73 -3.00 -15.46
CA TYR A 365 25.61 -3.04 -14.51
C TYR A 365 25.58 -1.81 -13.61
N ASP A 366 26.69 -1.50 -12.94
CA ASP A 366 26.76 -0.36 -12.04
C ASP A 366 26.63 0.98 -12.78
N ALA A 367 27.23 1.10 -13.98
CA ALA A 367 27.07 2.27 -14.82
C ALA A 367 25.61 2.53 -15.24
N TYR A 368 24.83 1.45 -15.45
CA TYR A 368 23.42 1.56 -15.86
C TYR A 368 22.57 2.36 -14.89
N PHE A 369 22.86 2.26 -13.60
CA PHE A 369 22.14 2.96 -12.52
C PHE A 369 22.80 4.27 -12.11
N GLY A 370 24.13 4.33 -12.14
CA GLY A 370 24.88 5.43 -11.55
C GLY A 370 25.25 6.57 -12.51
N ASP A 371 25.53 6.26 -13.79
CA ASP A 371 26.05 7.22 -14.76
C ASP A 371 25.59 6.86 -16.17
N ALA A 372 24.60 7.57 -16.69
CA ALA A 372 24.01 7.30 -18.00
C ALA A 372 24.97 7.51 -19.17
N ASP A 373 25.88 8.48 -19.08
CA ASP A 373 26.86 8.76 -20.17
C ASP A 373 27.97 7.70 -20.18
N LYS A 374 28.48 7.33 -19.01
CA LYS A 374 29.41 6.21 -18.87
C LYS A 374 28.78 4.90 -19.31
N PHE A 375 27.52 4.66 -18.95
CA PHE A 375 26.81 3.48 -19.43
C PHE A 375 26.77 3.43 -20.95
N LYS A 376 26.40 4.51 -21.62
CA LYS A 376 26.32 4.58 -23.07
C LYS A 376 27.68 4.29 -23.73
N GLU A 377 28.76 4.87 -23.22
CA GLU A 377 30.11 4.63 -23.72
C GLU A 377 30.53 3.16 -23.58
N LEU A 378 30.32 2.57 -22.40
CA LEU A 378 30.61 1.16 -22.12
C LEU A 378 29.76 0.24 -22.98
N TYR A 379 28.45 0.52 -23.06
CA TYR A 379 27.49 -0.28 -23.83
C TYR A 379 27.88 -0.37 -25.29
N GLU A 380 28.16 0.76 -25.95
CA GLU A 380 28.60 0.83 -27.33
C GLU A 380 30.00 0.19 -27.51
N SER A 381 30.88 0.27 -26.50
CA SER A 381 32.17 -0.45 -26.53
C SER A 381 31.97 -1.98 -26.52
N TYR A 382 31.07 -2.48 -25.67
CA TYR A 382 30.75 -3.90 -25.59
C TYR A 382 30.01 -4.40 -26.85
N GLU A 383 29.20 -3.57 -27.49
CA GLU A 383 28.58 -3.87 -28.78
C GLU A 383 29.62 -4.15 -29.87
N ARG A 384 30.75 -3.47 -29.87
CA ARG A 384 31.85 -3.64 -30.82
C ARG A 384 32.74 -4.87 -30.55
N LYS A 385 32.73 -5.42 -29.33
CA LYS A 385 33.58 -6.57 -28.96
C LYS A 385 32.99 -7.88 -29.52
N THR A 386 33.70 -8.54 -30.40
CA THR A 386 33.30 -9.83 -31.02
C THR A 386 33.50 -11.04 -30.10
N SER A 387 34.30 -10.90 -29.05
CA SER A 387 34.60 -11.97 -28.09
C SER A 387 33.48 -12.19 -27.07
N ILE A 388 32.54 -11.26 -26.93
CA ILE A 388 31.44 -11.32 -25.97
C ILE A 388 30.20 -11.89 -26.66
N LYS A 389 29.59 -12.89 -26.03
CA LYS A 389 28.30 -13.44 -26.47
C LYS A 389 27.21 -12.40 -26.25
N LYS A 390 26.44 -12.10 -27.29
CA LYS A 390 25.37 -11.10 -27.26
C LYS A 390 24.31 -11.43 -28.29
N LYS A 391 23.12 -10.85 -28.09
CA LYS A 391 22.00 -10.87 -29.02
C LYS A 391 21.57 -9.43 -29.29
N THR A 392 21.30 -9.09 -30.53
CA THR A 392 20.82 -7.75 -30.90
C THR A 392 19.40 -7.85 -31.44
N ILE A 393 18.52 -6.95 -30.98
CA ILE A 393 17.10 -6.92 -31.31
C ILE A 393 16.73 -5.48 -31.67
N PRO A 394 15.89 -5.22 -32.69
CA PRO A 394 15.37 -3.89 -32.94
C PRO A 394 14.66 -3.36 -31.68
N ALA A 395 14.98 -2.13 -31.27
CA ALA A 395 14.41 -1.53 -30.07
C ALA A 395 12.88 -1.49 -30.11
N MET A 396 12.30 -1.19 -31.27
CA MET A 396 10.85 -1.19 -31.46
C MET A 396 10.20 -2.53 -31.12
N ASP A 397 10.83 -3.65 -31.53
CA ASP A 397 10.30 -5.00 -31.29
C ASP A 397 10.31 -5.32 -29.79
N LEU A 398 11.42 -5.01 -29.10
CA LEU A 398 11.56 -5.30 -27.68
C LEU A 398 10.63 -4.42 -26.82
N PHE A 399 10.51 -3.14 -27.13
CA PHE A 399 9.54 -2.25 -26.45
C PHE A 399 8.09 -2.64 -26.75
N SER A 400 7.79 -3.10 -27.97
CA SER A 400 6.46 -3.60 -28.32
C SER A 400 6.12 -4.87 -27.52
N ALA A 401 7.08 -5.76 -27.33
CA ALA A 401 6.92 -6.95 -26.48
C ALA A 401 6.67 -6.55 -25.02
N LEU A 402 7.44 -5.60 -24.48
CA LEU A 402 7.24 -5.07 -23.13
C LEU A 402 5.83 -4.52 -22.92
N ILE A 403 5.37 -3.62 -23.81
CA ILE A 403 4.05 -3.00 -23.70
C ILE A 403 2.93 -4.02 -23.86
N LYS A 404 3.09 -4.99 -24.78
CA LYS A 404 2.12 -6.06 -24.97
C LYS A 404 1.95 -6.91 -23.70
N GLU A 405 3.06 -7.42 -23.15
CA GLU A 405 3.00 -8.26 -21.94
C GLU A 405 2.51 -7.47 -20.72
N ARG A 406 2.84 -6.18 -20.63
CA ARG A 406 2.27 -5.27 -19.64
C ARG A 406 0.77 -5.15 -19.80
N ALA A 407 0.26 -4.98 -21.01
CA ALA A 407 -1.18 -4.89 -21.28
C ALA A 407 -1.92 -6.21 -21.01
N GLU A 408 -1.34 -7.35 -21.39
CA GLU A 408 -1.97 -8.66 -21.20
C GLU A 408 -1.99 -9.12 -19.75
N THR A 409 -0.99 -8.76 -18.94
CA THR A 409 -0.87 -9.23 -17.55
C THR A 409 -1.23 -8.19 -16.50
N GLY A 410 -1.19 -6.90 -16.85
CA GLY A 410 -1.31 -5.78 -15.92
C GLY A 410 -0.14 -5.60 -14.95
N ARG A 411 0.82 -6.53 -14.91
CA ARG A 411 1.80 -6.69 -13.84
C ARG A 411 3.26 -6.78 -14.30
N ILE A 412 3.56 -6.23 -15.46
CA ILE A 412 4.92 -5.89 -15.87
C ILE A 412 5.12 -4.41 -15.58
N TYR A 413 5.92 -4.10 -14.58
CA TYR A 413 6.18 -2.74 -14.11
C TYR A 413 7.36 -2.11 -14.83
N ILE A 414 7.51 -0.80 -14.71
CA ILE A 414 8.61 -0.06 -15.33
C ILE A 414 9.31 0.76 -14.25
N MET A 415 10.63 0.71 -14.24
CA MET A 415 11.49 1.52 -13.39
C MET A 415 12.46 2.33 -14.25
N ASN A 416 12.36 3.65 -14.23
CA ASN A 416 13.28 4.56 -14.90
C ASN A 416 14.48 4.82 -13.98
N VAL A 417 15.54 4.03 -14.14
CA VAL A 417 16.64 3.95 -13.17
C VAL A 417 17.44 5.24 -13.07
N ASP A 418 17.58 5.98 -14.15
CA ASP A 418 18.21 7.29 -14.16
C ASP A 418 17.40 8.33 -13.37
N HIS A 419 16.07 8.33 -13.48
CA HIS A 419 15.22 9.20 -12.66
C HIS A 419 15.27 8.82 -11.18
N CYS A 420 15.29 7.50 -10.87
CA CYS A 420 15.43 7.02 -9.49
C CYS A 420 16.75 7.45 -8.84
N ASN A 421 17.79 7.71 -9.62
CA ASN A 421 19.11 8.10 -9.12
C ASN A 421 19.40 9.60 -9.24
N THR A 422 18.93 10.27 -10.28
CA THR A 422 19.12 11.73 -10.45
C THR A 422 18.23 12.53 -9.53
N HIS A 423 16.94 12.18 -9.44
CA HIS A 423 15.96 12.78 -8.55
C HIS A 423 15.77 11.94 -7.28
N SER A 424 16.80 11.84 -6.47
CA SER A 424 16.88 11.02 -5.26
C SER A 424 17.51 11.81 -4.13
N SER A 425 17.16 11.49 -2.90
CA SER A 425 17.82 12.02 -1.71
C SER A 425 19.21 11.40 -1.45
N PHE A 426 19.55 10.31 -2.16
CA PHE A 426 20.77 9.53 -1.91
C PHE A 426 21.92 9.89 -2.86
N LYS A 427 23.15 9.82 -2.35
CA LYS A 427 24.38 9.72 -3.15
C LYS A 427 24.68 8.28 -3.54
N ASP A 428 24.26 7.33 -2.71
CA ASP A 428 24.35 5.90 -2.98
C ASP A 428 23.40 5.52 -4.10
N THR A 429 23.81 4.56 -4.91
CA THR A 429 23.04 4.08 -6.05
C THR A 429 21.80 3.29 -5.62
N VAL A 430 20.67 3.60 -6.22
CA VAL A 430 19.40 2.87 -6.09
C VAL A 430 19.29 1.88 -7.23
N TYR A 431 19.31 0.58 -6.90
CA TYR A 431 19.32 -0.51 -7.89
C TYR A 431 17.93 -1.12 -8.14
N MET A 432 16.96 -0.86 -7.28
CA MET A 432 15.68 -1.54 -7.33
C MET A 432 14.58 -0.76 -6.61
N SER A 433 13.37 -1.28 -6.67
CA SER A 433 12.22 -0.81 -5.88
C SER A 433 11.59 -1.98 -5.10
N ASN A 434 10.56 -1.67 -4.30
CA ASN A 434 9.78 -2.66 -3.57
C ASN A 434 8.73 -3.36 -4.45
N LEU A 435 7.88 -4.18 -3.83
CA LEU A 435 6.78 -4.87 -4.50
C LEU A 435 5.86 -3.92 -5.27
N CYS A 436 5.45 -2.79 -4.67
CA CYS A 436 4.50 -1.83 -5.24
C CYS A 436 5.17 -0.63 -5.93
N GLN A 437 6.48 -0.62 -6.08
CA GLN A 437 7.26 0.32 -6.89
C GLN A 437 7.40 1.75 -6.32
N GLU A 438 6.94 2.06 -5.10
CA GLU A 438 7.08 3.41 -4.52
C GLU A 438 8.38 3.61 -3.75
N ILE A 439 9.03 2.56 -3.27
CA ILE A 439 10.22 2.62 -2.42
C ILE A 439 11.48 2.48 -3.26
N THR A 440 12.26 3.54 -3.32
CA THR A 440 13.52 3.60 -4.07
C THR A 440 14.66 3.92 -3.10
N LEU A 441 15.19 2.86 -2.49
CA LEU A 441 16.24 2.92 -1.47
C LEU A 441 17.51 2.21 -1.96
N PRO A 442 18.70 2.68 -1.54
CA PRO A 442 19.95 1.97 -1.79
C PRO A 442 19.93 0.59 -1.11
N THR A 443 20.46 -0.39 -1.82
CA THR A 443 20.65 -1.77 -1.36
C THR A 443 22.07 -2.24 -1.61
N LYS A 444 22.50 -3.29 -0.93
CA LYS A 444 23.76 -3.98 -1.18
C LYS A 444 23.56 -5.47 -1.01
N PRO A 445 23.97 -6.31 -1.99
CA PRO A 445 23.82 -7.74 -1.91
C PRO A 445 24.42 -8.34 -0.64
N LEU A 446 23.78 -9.37 -0.11
CA LEU A 446 24.33 -10.19 0.95
C LEU A 446 25.31 -11.22 0.38
N GLU A 447 26.44 -11.43 1.03
CA GLU A 447 27.34 -12.56 0.72
C GLU A 447 26.93 -13.81 1.52
N HIS A 448 26.36 -13.65 2.71
CA HIS A 448 25.75 -14.69 3.54
C HIS A 448 24.65 -14.09 4.41
N ILE A 449 23.83 -14.92 5.05
CA ILE A 449 22.63 -14.43 5.79
C ILE A 449 22.96 -13.51 6.98
N ASP A 450 24.11 -13.69 7.60
CA ASP A 450 24.58 -12.89 8.74
C ASP A 450 25.55 -11.78 8.33
N ASP A 451 25.58 -11.42 7.03
CA ASP A 451 26.45 -10.37 6.50
C ASP A 451 26.00 -8.98 6.98
N GLU A 452 26.82 -8.37 7.87
CA GLU A 452 26.60 -7.01 8.35
C GLU A 452 27.02 -5.91 7.36
N LYS A 453 27.73 -6.28 6.28
CA LYS A 453 28.16 -5.36 5.24
C LYS A 453 27.19 -5.23 4.10
N GLY A 454 26.23 -6.15 4.00
CA GLY A 454 25.09 -6.04 3.08
C GLY A 454 24.10 -4.99 3.57
N GLU A 455 23.21 -4.54 2.69
CA GLU A 455 22.12 -3.62 3.03
C GLU A 455 20.80 -4.18 2.48
N ILE A 456 19.94 -4.68 3.38
CA ILE A 456 18.52 -4.90 3.09
C ILE A 456 17.79 -3.63 3.46
N ALA A 457 17.14 -3.00 2.49
CA ALA A 457 16.41 -1.77 2.75
C ALA A 457 14.99 -2.06 3.24
N LEU A 458 14.60 -1.38 4.30
CA LEU A 458 13.24 -1.41 4.85
C LEU A 458 12.62 -0.01 4.77
N CYS A 459 11.32 0.04 4.48
CA CYS A 459 10.55 1.26 4.58
C CYS A 459 9.33 1.05 5.48
N ILE A 460 9.14 2.00 6.40
CA ILE A 460 7.96 2.06 7.26
C ILE A 460 7.07 3.18 6.72
N LEU A 461 5.80 2.85 6.51
CA LEU A 461 4.87 3.69 5.78
C LEU A 461 3.87 4.39 6.71
N SER A 462 3.34 5.51 6.26
CA SER A 462 2.15 6.19 6.79
C SER A 462 1.54 7.05 5.70
N ALA A 463 0.28 7.44 5.84
CA ALA A 463 -0.34 8.37 4.90
C ALA A 463 -1.20 9.41 5.63
N ILE A 464 -1.26 10.61 5.05
CA ILE A 464 -2.13 11.69 5.53
C ILE A 464 -3.39 11.73 4.66
N ASN A 465 -4.56 11.79 5.26
CA ASN A 465 -5.82 11.91 4.56
C ASN A 465 -6.06 13.37 4.15
N VAL A 466 -5.62 13.72 2.94
CA VAL A 466 -5.75 15.09 2.42
C VAL A 466 -7.18 15.47 2.08
N GLY A 467 -8.07 14.49 1.87
CA GLY A 467 -9.49 14.74 1.59
C GLY A 467 -10.24 15.46 2.73
N ILE A 468 -9.76 15.35 3.98
CA ILE A 468 -10.41 15.98 5.14
C ILE A 468 -9.66 17.19 5.70
N LEU A 469 -8.56 17.60 5.09
CA LEU A 469 -7.85 18.83 5.48
C LEU A 469 -8.79 20.05 5.40
N ARG A 470 -8.65 20.97 6.33
CA ARG A 470 -9.31 22.28 6.31
C ARG A 470 -8.54 23.24 5.39
N ASP A 471 -7.22 23.25 5.55
CA ASP A 471 -6.26 24.01 4.77
C ASP A 471 -4.90 23.28 4.75
N LEU A 472 -3.91 23.83 4.05
CA LEU A 472 -2.57 23.22 3.95
C LEU A 472 -1.74 23.37 5.23
N ASP A 473 -2.12 24.28 6.14
CA ASP A 473 -1.40 24.47 7.42
C ASP A 473 -1.64 23.30 8.38
N ASP A 474 -2.77 22.59 8.23
CA ASP A 474 -3.01 21.35 8.97
C ASP A 474 -1.88 20.30 8.74
N LEU A 475 -1.17 20.37 7.60
CA LEU A 475 -0.09 19.43 7.27
C LEU A 475 1.12 19.57 8.20
N GLU A 476 1.37 20.75 8.79
CA GLU A 476 2.52 20.93 9.67
C GLU A 476 2.48 19.95 10.86
N GLU A 477 1.37 19.95 11.59
CA GLU A 477 1.19 19.05 12.74
C GLU A 477 1.07 17.58 12.30
N LEU A 478 0.33 17.30 11.22
CA LEU A 478 0.10 15.93 10.77
C LEU A 478 1.38 15.27 10.24
N CYS A 479 2.21 16.00 9.49
CA CYS A 479 3.51 15.52 9.05
C CYS A 479 4.45 15.27 10.23
N GLU A 480 4.49 16.20 11.21
CA GLU A 480 5.29 16.02 12.42
C GLU A 480 4.88 14.75 13.19
N LEU A 481 3.59 14.56 13.43
CA LEU A 481 3.08 13.39 14.15
C LEU A 481 3.37 12.08 13.41
N ALA A 482 3.17 12.06 12.09
CA ALA A 482 3.47 10.89 11.27
C ALA A 482 4.97 10.54 11.32
N VAL A 483 5.86 11.52 11.12
CA VAL A 483 7.31 11.32 11.15
C VAL A 483 7.76 10.86 12.55
N ARG A 484 7.27 11.46 13.63
CA ARG A 484 7.59 11.05 15.00
C ARG A 484 7.14 9.63 15.32
N ALA A 485 5.93 9.25 14.92
CA ALA A 485 5.42 7.90 15.14
C ALA A 485 6.24 6.83 14.39
N LEU A 486 6.62 7.11 13.14
CA LEU A 486 7.43 6.21 12.34
C LEU A 486 8.88 6.13 12.84
N GLU A 487 9.43 7.24 13.37
CA GLU A 487 10.75 7.26 14.02
C GLU A 487 10.79 6.26 15.20
N GLU A 488 9.76 6.25 16.05
CA GLU A 488 9.69 5.32 17.18
C GLU A 488 9.61 3.85 16.72
N ILE A 489 8.94 3.57 15.60
CA ILE A 489 8.83 2.21 15.06
C ILE A 489 10.20 1.66 14.68
N ILE A 490 11.11 2.49 14.13
CA ILE A 490 12.46 2.04 13.75
C ILE A 490 13.20 1.43 14.93
N ASP A 491 13.07 2.01 16.11
CA ASP A 491 13.76 1.52 17.32
C ASP A 491 12.95 0.48 18.10
N TYR A 492 11.62 0.49 17.98
CA TYR A 492 10.72 -0.45 18.65
C TYR A 492 10.68 -1.83 17.99
N GLN A 493 10.85 -1.93 16.66
CA GLN A 493 10.79 -3.20 15.95
C GLN A 493 12.02 -4.08 16.17
N ARG A 494 11.86 -5.39 15.95
CA ARG A 494 12.95 -6.35 15.87
C ARG A 494 13.22 -6.70 14.42
N TYR A 495 14.47 -6.93 14.11
CA TYR A 495 14.93 -7.20 12.76
C TYR A 495 15.29 -8.68 12.61
N PRO A 496 14.60 -9.46 11.73
CA PRO A 496 14.92 -10.87 11.50
C PRO A 496 16.32 -11.12 10.94
N ILE A 497 16.93 -10.08 10.32
CA ILE A 497 18.21 -10.14 9.62
C ILE A 497 19.06 -8.93 10.00
N LYS A 498 20.31 -9.18 10.29
CA LYS A 498 21.25 -8.16 10.79
C LYS A 498 21.50 -7.04 9.78
N ALA A 499 21.68 -7.37 8.50
CA ALA A 499 21.87 -6.37 7.43
C ALA A 499 20.70 -5.36 7.33
N ALA A 500 19.48 -5.80 7.61
CA ALA A 500 18.32 -4.93 7.65
C ALA A 500 18.30 -4.00 8.87
N GLU A 501 18.73 -4.51 10.04
CA GLU A 501 18.86 -3.69 11.25
C GLU A 501 19.90 -2.59 11.06
N VAL A 502 21.10 -2.96 10.61
CA VAL A 502 22.21 -2.02 10.41
C VAL A 502 21.82 -0.93 9.42
N SER A 503 21.33 -1.29 8.24
CA SER A 503 20.95 -0.31 7.21
C SER A 503 19.79 0.58 7.64
N THR A 504 18.75 0.00 8.26
CA THR A 504 17.56 0.75 8.67
C THR A 504 17.88 1.75 9.78
N LYS A 505 18.63 1.36 10.79
CA LYS A 505 19.03 2.27 11.88
C LYS A 505 19.97 3.36 11.43
N ALA A 506 20.89 3.06 10.49
CA ALA A 506 21.82 4.04 9.96
C ALA A 506 21.16 5.06 9.01
N ARG A 507 20.18 4.62 8.20
CA ARG A 507 19.48 5.48 7.22
C ARG A 507 18.22 6.11 7.78
N ARG A 508 17.49 5.43 8.65
CA ARG A 508 16.18 5.82 9.20
C ARG A 508 15.20 6.24 8.11
N SER A 509 15.08 5.42 7.05
CA SER A 509 14.26 5.72 5.87
C SER A 509 12.78 5.60 6.17
N LEU A 510 11.99 6.60 5.78
CA LEU A 510 10.53 6.64 5.91
C LEU A 510 9.87 6.76 4.55
N GLY A 511 8.62 6.32 4.45
CA GLY A 511 7.76 6.51 3.28
C GLY A 511 6.40 7.05 3.70
N VAL A 512 6.27 8.38 3.74
CA VAL A 512 5.00 9.04 4.02
C VAL A 512 4.36 9.46 2.70
N GLY A 513 3.10 9.08 2.49
CA GLY A 513 2.30 9.49 1.34
C GLY A 513 1.02 10.18 1.78
N TYR A 514 0.07 10.28 0.86
CA TYR A 514 -1.26 10.74 1.21
C TYR A 514 -2.37 9.93 0.51
N ILE A 515 -3.55 9.94 1.10
CA ILE A 515 -4.78 9.34 0.59
C ILE A 515 -5.84 10.42 0.42
N GLY A 516 -6.86 10.14 -0.35
CA GLY A 516 -7.98 11.06 -0.49
C GLY A 516 -7.74 12.19 -1.50
N LEU A 517 -6.79 12.06 -2.45
CA LEU A 517 -6.53 13.12 -3.44
C LEU A 517 -7.78 13.42 -4.29
N ALA A 518 -8.51 12.40 -4.73
CA ALA A 518 -9.74 12.61 -5.51
C ALA A 518 -10.79 13.40 -4.72
N HIS A 519 -10.93 13.13 -3.43
CA HIS A 519 -11.81 13.88 -2.54
C HIS A 519 -11.33 15.33 -2.34
N TYR A 520 -10.01 15.52 -2.14
CA TYR A 520 -9.41 16.85 -2.04
C TYR A 520 -9.68 17.71 -3.30
N LEU A 521 -9.46 17.13 -4.49
CA LEU A 521 -9.72 17.81 -5.75
C LEU A 521 -11.22 18.12 -5.92
N ALA A 522 -12.11 17.18 -5.64
CA ALA A 522 -13.55 17.39 -5.72
C ALA A 522 -14.04 18.49 -4.76
N LYS A 523 -13.53 18.56 -3.53
CA LYS A 523 -13.80 19.68 -2.58
C LYS A 523 -13.39 21.03 -3.14
N ASN A 524 -12.29 21.07 -3.88
CA ASN A 524 -11.79 22.27 -4.53
C ASN A 524 -12.36 22.48 -5.96
N LYS A 525 -13.35 21.66 -6.36
CA LYS A 525 -14.07 21.73 -7.65
C LYS A 525 -13.14 21.60 -8.87
N ALA A 526 -12.07 20.82 -8.74
CA ALA A 526 -11.09 20.58 -9.80
C ALA A 526 -11.13 19.12 -10.25
N LYS A 527 -10.94 18.87 -11.55
CA LYS A 527 -10.92 17.53 -12.15
C LYS A 527 -9.51 17.18 -12.62
N TYR A 528 -9.17 15.90 -12.59
CA TYR A 528 -7.82 15.38 -12.88
C TYR A 528 -7.26 15.84 -14.24
N ASN A 529 -8.10 16.04 -15.24
CA ASN A 529 -7.69 16.48 -16.58
C ASN A 529 -7.69 18.00 -16.76
N GLU A 530 -7.78 18.76 -15.67
CA GLU A 530 -7.81 20.23 -15.67
C GLU A 530 -6.56 20.80 -15.01
N LYS A 531 -6.12 21.95 -15.51
CA LYS A 531 -4.93 22.65 -15.01
C LYS A 531 -5.06 23.03 -13.53
N GLU A 532 -6.28 23.35 -13.10
CA GLU A 532 -6.60 23.70 -11.72
C GLU A 532 -6.25 22.56 -10.75
N ALA A 533 -6.49 21.30 -11.14
CA ALA A 533 -6.12 20.15 -10.34
C ALA A 533 -4.60 20.01 -10.20
N TRP A 534 -3.86 20.25 -11.27
CA TRP A 534 -2.39 20.19 -11.24
C TRP A 534 -1.78 21.31 -10.40
N VAL A 535 -2.37 22.53 -10.45
CA VAL A 535 -1.97 23.66 -9.57
C VAL A 535 -2.22 23.32 -8.11
N LEU A 536 -3.40 22.76 -7.78
CA LEU A 536 -3.71 22.32 -6.43
C LEU A 536 -2.78 21.20 -5.94
N THR A 537 -2.49 20.24 -6.82
CA THR A 537 -1.55 19.14 -6.53
C THR A 537 -0.13 19.66 -6.30
N HIS A 538 0.30 20.68 -7.06
CA HIS A 538 1.60 21.33 -6.85
C HIS A 538 1.69 21.94 -5.46
N LYS A 539 0.70 22.76 -5.07
CA LYS A 539 0.66 23.41 -3.75
C LYS A 539 0.61 22.40 -2.60
N LEU A 540 -0.23 21.37 -2.77
CA LEU A 540 -0.35 20.30 -1.78
C LEU A 540 0.96 19.54 -1.61
N SER A 541 1.60 19.12 -2.72
CA SER A 541 2.83 18.31 -2.68
C SER A 541 4.03 19.12 -2.20
N GLU A 542 4.08 20.42 -2.52
CA GLU A 542 5.09 21.33 -1.98
C GLU A 542 4.98 21.44 -0.46
N ALA A 543 3.78 21.74 0.07
CA ALA A 543 3.51 21.85 1.50
C ALA A 543 3.88 20.54 2.22
N PHE A 544 3.44 19.43 1.66
CA PHE A 544 3.65 18.10 2.21
C PHE A 544 5.14 17.78 2.36
N GLN A 545 5.93 17.90 1.29
CA GLN A 545 7.38 17.62 1.34
C GLN A 545 8.13 18.61 2.24
N TYR A 546 7.75 19.88 2.18
CA TYR A 546 8.35 20.91 3.04
C TYR A 546 8.17 20.58 4.52
N TYR A 547 6.93 20.22 4.94
CA TYR A 547 6.65 19.93 6.34
C TYR A 547 7.24 18.57 6.80
N LEU A 548 7.34 17.58 5.92
CA LEU A 548 8.07 16.33 6.22
C LEU A 548 9.57 16.60 6.50
N LEU A 549 10.23 17.39 5.65
CA LEU A 549 11.63 17.76 5.84
C LEU A 549 11.81 18.61 7.11
N LYS A 550 10.89 19.54 7.37
CA LYS A 550 10.89 20.37 8.59
C LYS A 550 10.78 19.50 9.83
N ALA A 551 9.86 18.54 9.85
CA ALA A 551 9.67 17.61 10.96
C ALA A 551 10.93 16.75 11.22
N SER A 552 11.55 16.24 10.16
CA SER A 552 12.81 15.48 10.26
C SER A 552 13.97 16.35 10.75
N ASN A 553 14.04 17.62 10.34
CA ASN A 553 15.05 18.55 10.81
C ASN A 553 14.86 18.92 12.30
N VAL A 554 13.61 19.09 12.76
CA VAL A 554 13.32 19.30 14.19
C VAL A 554 13.75 18.09 15.00
N LEU A 555 13.45 16.86 14.54
CA LEU A 555 13.92 15.66 15.21
C LEU A 555 15.45 15.52 15.19
N ALA A 556 16.11 15.98 14.16
CA ALA A 556 17.58 16.02 14.14
C ALA A 556 18.15 17.01 15.17
N GLN A 557 17.47 18.12 15.44
CA GLN A 557 17.84 19.04 16.52
C GLN A 557 17.67 18.41 17.90
N GLU A 558 16.65 17.58 18.07
CA GLU A 558 16.33 16.91 19.34
C GLU A 558 17.23 15.67 19.61
N ARG A 559 17.54 14.89 18.58
CA ARG A 559 18.09 13.53 18.70
C ARG A 559 19.35 13.29 17.86
N GLY A 560 19.82 14.29 17.10
CA GLY A 560 20.90 14.17 16.13
C GLY A 560 20.42 13.65 14.77
N ALA A 561 21.21 13.97 13.74
CA ALA A 561 20.99 13.45 12.39
C ALA A 561 21.19 11.94 12.32
N CYS A 562 20.61 11.28 11.29
CA CYS A 562 20.87 9.86 11.05
C CYS A 562 22.36 9.64 10.71
N GLU A 563 22.85 8.43 11.03
CA GLU A 563 24.27 8.08 10.84
C GLU A 563 24.73 8.28 9.39
N TYR A 564 23.90 7.91 8.42
CA TYR A 564 24.21 8.04 6.99
C TYR A 564 23.74 9.36 6.37
N PHE A 565 23.50 10.41 7.18
CA PHE A 565 23.14 11.73 6.64
C PHE A 565 24.13 12.23 5.60
N ASN A 566 25.44 12.05 5.83
CA ASN A 566 26.48 12.45 4.87
C ASN A 566 26.46 11.66 3.54
N ARG A 567 25.73 10.55 3.48
CA ARG A 567 25.47 9.77 2.25
C ARG A 567 24.21 10.23 1.52
N THR A 568 23.58 11.31 1.98
CA THR A 568 22.44 11.94 1.31
C THR A 568 22.84 13.20 0.55
N LYS A 569 22.10 13.55 -0.49
CA LYS A 569 22.22 14.83 -1.20
C LYS A 569 21.78 16.02 -0.33
N TYR A 570 20.95 15.78 0.66
CA TYR A 570 20.56 16.78 1.66
C TYR A 570 21.75 17.33 2.43
N SER A 571 22.80 16.53 2.67
CA SER A 571 24.04 16.98 3.30
C SER A 571 24.81 18.00 2.47
N GLU A 572 24.52 18.10 1.17
CA GLU A 572 25.06 19.07 0.23
C GLU A 572 24.09 20.22 -0.06
N GLY A 573 22.96 20.23 0.66
CA GLY A 573 21.92 21.23 0.49
C GLY A 573 21.08 21.04 -0.78
N ILE A 574 21.12 19.87 -1.42
CA ILE A 574 20.33 19.56 -2.61
C ILE A 574 18.97 19.01 -2.17
N MET A 575 17.90 19.67 -2.59
CA MET A 575 16.51 19.34 -2.26
C MET A 575 15.79 18.76 -3.48
N PRO A 576 14.62 18.10 -3.33
CA PRO A 576 13.83 17.62 -4.47
C PRO A 576 13.54 18.71 -5.51
N ILE A 577 13.27 19.93 -5.06
CA ILE A 577 13.02 21.10 -5.92
C ILE A 577 14.19 21.49 -6.84
N ASP A 578 15.39 20.95 -6.58
CA ASP A 578 16.59 21.24 -7.38
C ASP A 578 16.81 20.20 -8.50
N THR A 579 16.27 18.98 -8.37
CA THR A 579 16.65 17.81 -9.19
C THR A 579 15.53 17.22 -10.04
N TYR A 580 14.30 17.75 -9.95
CA TYR A 580 13.17 17.27 -10.74
C TYR A 580 13.32 17.56 -12.24
N LYS A 581 12.59 16.83 -13.08
CA LYS A 581 12.51 17.06 -14.52
C LYS A 581 11.83 18.39 -14.83
N LYS A 582 12.54 19.29 -15.50
CA LYS A 582 12.07 20.67 -15.77
C LYS A 582 10.89 20.73 -16.73
N GLU A 583 10.67 19.68 -17.53
CA GLU A 583 9.50 19.52 -18.39
C GLU A 583 8.17 19.53 -17.61
N VAL A 584 8.20 19.26 -16.31
CA VAL A 584 7.02 19.40 -15.42
C VAL A 584 6.56 20.86 -15.33
N ASP A 585 7.46 21.84 -15.47
CA ASP A 585 7.11 23.25 -15.45
C ASP A 585 6.31 23.69 -16.70
N ASP A 586 6.29 22.87 -17.77
CA ASP A 586 5.41 23.08 -18.93
C ASP A 586 3.93 22.74 -18.57
N ILE A 587 3.72 21.85 -17.60
CA ILE A 587 2.39 21.51 -17.09
C ILE A 587 1.92 22.59 -16.11
N VAL A 588 2.73 22.87 -15.09
CA VAL A 588 2.44 23.83 -14.03
C VAL A 588 3.70 24.61 -13.66
N LYS A 589 3.65 25.93 -13.92
CA LYS A 589 4.70 26.86 -13.54
C LYS A 589 4.24 27.74 -12.37
N GLU A 590 4.24 27.17 -11.17
CA GLU A 590 3.91 27.91 -9.95
C GLU A 590 5.18 28.30 -9.18
N LYS A 591 5.10 29.41 -8.46
CA LYS A 591 6.14 29.79 -7.50
C LYS A 591 6.09 28.89 -6.28
N LEU A 592 7.24 28.64 -5.68
CA LEU A 592 7.31 27.97 -4.38
C LEU A 592 6.81 28.93 -3.28
N TYR A 593 5.97 28.40 -2.40
CA TYR A 593 5.30 29.18 -1.35
C TYR A 593 6.09 29.19 -0.03
N TYR A 594 6.85 28.14 0.25
CA TYR A 594 7.52 27.92 1.51
C TYR A 594 8.96 28.40 1.50
N ASP A 595 9.54 28.68 2.69
CA ASP A 595 10.92 29.14 2.82
C ASP A 595 11.94 27.97 2.71
N TRP A 596 12.09 27.46 1.51
CA TRP A 596 13.06 26.41 1.20
C TRP A 596 14.51 26.81 1.52
N ASN A 597 14.86 28.08 1.41
CA ASN A 597 16.21 28.58 1.72
C ASN A 597 16.50 28.56 3.21
N GLY A 598 15.53 28.97 4.05
CA GLY A 598 15.64 28.87 5.50
C GLY A 598 15.73 27.40 5.95
N LEU A 599 14.89 26.52 5.40
CA LEU A 599 14.95 25.09 5.69
C LEU A 599 16.30 24.47 5.28
N ARG A 600 16.81 24.79 4.08
CA ARG A 600 18.13 24.35 3.58
C ARG A 600 19.26 24.74 4.52
N LYS A 601 19.25 25.98 5.02
CA LYS A 601 20.23 26.46 6.01
C LYS A 601 20.14 25.68 7.32
N SER A 602 18.94 25.45 7.83
CA SER A 602 18.72 24.70 9.05
C SER A 602 19.18 23.24 8.91
N ILE A 603 18.91 22.60 7.78
CA ILE A 603 19.39 21.25 7.46
C ILE A 603 20.92 21.21 7.37
N GLY A 604 21.54 22.22 6.80
CA GLY A 604 23.00 22.33 6.75
C GLY A 604 23.65 22.42 8.13
N ILE A 605 22.96 22.96 9.12
CA ILE A 605 23.46 23.10 10.51
C ILE A 605 23.17 21.85 11.34
N HIS A 606 21.93 21.32 11.28
CA HIS A 606 21.43 20.28 12.19
C HIS A 606 21.31 18.91 11.54
N GLY A 607 21.34 18.83 10.20
CA GLY A 607 21.06 17.62 9.44
C GLY A 607 19.58 17.27 9.36
N LEU A 608 19.32 16.01 8.96
CA LEU A 608 18.01 15.37 8.99
C LEU A 608 18.08 14.08 9.82
N ARG A 609 17.04 13.81 10.58
CA ARG A 609 16.89 12.53 11.31
C ARG A 609 16.67 11.34 10.37
N HIS A 610 16.17 11.57 9.17
CA HIS A 610 15.79 10.58 8.18
C HIS A 610 16.48 10.86 6.85
N SER A 611 16.99 9.83 6.19
CA SER A 611 17.68 9.95 4.90
C SER A 611 16.72 10.20 3.73
N THR A 612 15.45 9.86 3.89
CA THR A 612 14.33 10.06 2.94
C THR A 612 13.00 10.02 3.67
N LEU A 613 11.95 10.63 3.13
CA LEU A 613 10.71 10.87 3.86
C LEU A 613 9.44 10.55 3.08
N SER A 614 9.35 10.89 1.80
CA SER A 614 8.11 10.77 1.03
C SER A 614 8.14 9.63 0.02
N ALA A 615 7.06 8.85 0.00
CA ALA A 615 6.77 7.83 -1.01
C ALA A 615 5.26 7.73 -1.16
N GLN A 616 4.75 7.50 -2.36
CA GLN A 616 3.33 7.35 -2.58
C GLN A 616 2.97 5.90 -2.88
N MET A 617 2.40 5.26 -1.89
CA MET A 617 1.99 3.87 -1.94
C MET A 617 0.55 3.69 -2.42
N PRO A 618 0.16 2.50 -2.93
CA PRO A 618 -1.23 2.12 -3.07
C PRO A 618 -1.83 1.86 -1.67
N SER A 619 -3.04 2.33 -1.41
CA SER A 619 -3.64 2.30 -0.06
C SER A 619 -5.07 1.75 -0.05
N GLU A 620 -5.36 0.75 -0.87
CA GLU A 620 -6.71 0.23 -1.09
C GLU A 620 -7.42 -0.29 0.17
N SER A 621 -6.69 -0.95 1.06
CA SER A 621 -7.30 -1.54 2.26
C SER A 621 -7.47 -0.53 3.39
N SER A 622 -6.47 0.29 3.63
CA SER A 622 -6.48 1.20 4.78
C SER A 622 -7.18 2.52 4.49
N SER A 623 -7.27 2.97 3.24
CA SER A 623 -8.10 4.11 2.86
C SER A 623 -9.59 3.86 3.16
N VAL A 624 -10.05 2.61 3.04
CA VAL A 624 -11.42 2.20 3.40
C VAL A 624 -11.71 2.46 4.89
N VAL A 625 -10.75 2.17 5.77
CA VAL A 625 -10.88 2.44 7.22
C VAL A 625 -11.17 3.91 7.49
N SER A 626 -10.48 4.79 6.77
CA SER A 626 -10.58 6.24 6.92
C SER A 626 -11.72 6.88 6.09
N ASN A 627 -12.54 6.06 5.43
CA ASN A 627 -13.54 6.53 4.46
C ASN A 627 -12.94 7.54 3.46
N ALA A 628 -11.76 7.24 2.94
CA ALA A 628 -11.04 8.06 1.98
C ALA A 628 -11.06 7.42 0.60
N THR A 629 -10.89 8.23 -0.45
CA THR A 629 -10.59 7.71 -1.78
C THR A 629 -9.20 7.09 -1.80
N ASN A 630 -9.00 6.05 -2.61
CA ASN A 630 -7.77 5.29 -2.65
C ASN A 630 -6.59 6.14 -3.12
N GLY A 631 -5.63 6.38 -2.23
CA GLY A 631 -4.39 7.09 -2.54
C GLY A 631 -4.59 8.36 -3.36
N ILE A 632 -3.99 8.35 -4.54
CA ILE A 632 -4.00 9.47 -5.49
C ILE A 632 -4.87 9.20 -6.73
N GLU A 633 -5.56 8.07 -6.78
CA GLU A 633 -6.29 7.65 -7.97
C GLU A 633 -7.70 8.23 -8.03
N PRO A 634 -8.21 8.50 -9.24
CA PRO A 634 -9.62 8.70 -9.44
C PRO A 634 -10.40 7.45 -9.02
N PRO A 635 -11.56 7.58 -8.35
CA PRO A 635 -12.39 6.43 -8.03
C PRO A 635 -12.90 5.76 -9.31
N ARG A 636 -13.00 4.43 -9.30
CA ARG A 636 -13.54 3.66 -10.43
C ARG A 636 -15.02 3.92 -10.66
N GLY A 637 -15.78 4.16 -9.57
CA GLY A 637 -17.19 4.50 -9.56
C GLY A 637 -17.56 5.25 -8.29
N PHE A 638 -18.77 5.80 -8.23
CA PHE A 638 -19.27 6.46 -7.02
C PHE A 638 -19.58 5.48 -5.88
N LEU A 639 -19.96 4.25 -6.22
CA LEU A 639 -20.16 3.12 -5.33
C LEU A 639 -19.22 2.01 -5.78
N SER A 640 -18.39 1.52 -4.90
CA SER A 640 -17.59 0.32 -5.10
C SER A 640 -18.07 -0.82 -4.21
N VAL A 641 -18.10 -2.03 -4.76
CA VAL A 641 -18.54 -3.24 -4.03
C VAL A 641 -17.39 -4.24 -4.00
N LYS A 642 -16.93 -4.60 -2.80
CA LYS A 642 -15.92 -5.65 -2.63
C LYS A 642 -16.57 -6.89 -2.04
N LYS A 643 -16.31 -8.07 -2.61
CA LYS A 643 -16.76 -9.34 -2.03
C LYS A 643 -15.98 -9.64 -0.75
N SER A 644 -16.65 -10.01 0.32
CA SER A 644 -16.05 -10.51 1.55
C SER A 644 -16.72 -11.80 2.01
N LYS A 645 -16.07 -12.55 2.91
CA LYS A 645 -16.65 -13.79 3.50
C LYS A 645 -17.98 -13.55 4.22
N LYS A 646 -18.25 -12.31 4.64
CA LYS A 646 -19.47 -11.92 5.37
C LYS A 646 -20.45 -11.08 4.53
N GLY A 647 -20.31 -11.12 3.20
CA GLY A 647 -21.18 -10.41 2.25
C GLY A 647 -20.48 -9.23 1.56
N PRO A 648 -21.17 -8.53 0.67
CA PRO A 648 -20.61 -7.41 -0.09
C PRO A 648 -20.29 -6.21 0.80
N LEU A 649 -19.12 -5.65 0.64
CA LEU A 649 -18.71 -4.39 1.29
C LEU A 649 -18.92 -3.25 0.31
N LYS A 650 -19.94 -2.44 0.56
CA LYS A 650 -20.31 -1.28 -0.24
C LYS A 650 -19.61 -0.03 0.31
N GLN A 651 -18.85 0.66 -0.53
CA GLN A 651 -18.20 1.92 -0.19
C GLN A 651 -18.60 3.01 -1.18
N ILE A 652 -19.11 4.11 -0.67
CA ILE A 652 -19.50 5.29 -1.46
C ILE A 652 -18.41 6.34 -1.30
N VAL A 653 -18.10 7.06 -2.39
CA VAL A 653 -17.12 8.18 -2.34
C VAL A 653 -17.55 9.22 -1.30
N PRO A 654 -16.59 9.80 -0.54
CA PRO A 654 -16.90 10.75 0.51
C PRO A 654 -17.71 11.94 -0.02
N GLN A 655 -18.68 12.41 0.78
CA GLN A 655 -19.53 13.56 0.46
C GLN A 655 -20.21 13.47 -0.92
N TYR A 656 -20.58 12.27 -1.35
CA TYR A 656 -21.19 11.99 -2.67
C TYR A 656 -22.30 12.98 -3.04
N GLN A 657 -23.27 13.19 -2.15
CA GLN A 657 -24.45 14.02 -2.44
C GLN A 657 -24.08 15.46 -2.83
N SER A 658 -23.04 16.03 -2.22
CA SER A 658 -22.62 17.42 -2.46
C SER A 658 -21.52 17.55 -3.52
N LEU A 659 -20.69 16.49 -3.72
CA LEU A 659 -19.48 16.57 -4.56
C LEU A 659 -19.53 15.73 -5.82
N LYS A 660 -20.57 14.93 -6.07
CA LYS A 660 -20.64 14.00 -7.21
C LYS A 660 -20.28 14.61 -8.56
N GLN A 661 -20.68 15.86 -8.81
CA GLN A 661 -20.41 16.56 -10.06
C GLN A 661 -18.95 17.00 -10.24
N TYR A 662 -18.16 17.02 -9.16
CA TYR A 662 -16.76 17.42 -9.17
C TYR A 662 -15.79 16.25 -9.13
N TYR A 663 -16.26 15.03 -8.79
CA TYR A 663 -15.43 13.84 -8.91
C TYR A 663 -15.14 13.53 -10.38
N THR A 664 -13.91 13.11 -10.64
CA THR A 664 -13.53 12.45 -11.90
C THR A 664 -13.55 10.95 -11.64
N LEU A 665 -14.30 10.19 -12.43
CA LEU A 665 -14.24 8.73 -12.39
C LEU A 665 -13.14 8.23 -13.33
N LEU A 666 -12.44 7.18 -12.91
CA LEU A 666 -11.29 6.63 -13.63
C LEU A 666 -11.65 6.25 -15.08
N TRP A 667 -12.77 5.56 -15.24
CA TRP A 667 -13.18 5.01 -16.53
C TRP A 667 -13.84 6.07 -17.47
N ASP A 668 -14.18 7.26 -16.95
CA ASP A 668 -14.67 8.38 -17.74
C ASP A 668 -13.53 9.25 -18.28
N MET A 669 -12.30 9.03 -17.85
CA MET A 669 -11.15 9.79 -18.34
C MET A 669 -10.82 9.39 -19.78
N PRO A 670 -10.70 10.37 -20.71
CA PRO A 670 -10.49 10.08 -22.14
C PRO A 670 -9.07 9.54 -22.43
N SER A 671 -8.13 9.75 -21.51
CA SER A 671 -6.73 9.30 -21.61
C SER A 671 -6.05 9.33 -20.25
N ASN A 672 -4.86 8.74 -20.13
CA ASN A 672 -4.03 8.82 -18.93
C ASN A 672 -3.39 10.20 -18.70
N GLU A 673 -3.45 11.14 -19.65
CA GLU A 673 -2.69 12.40 -19.61
C GLU A 673 -2.92 13.19 -18.33
N GLY A 674 -4.20 13.33 -17.91
CA GLY A 674 -4.53 14.05 -16.66
C GLY A 674 -3.91 13.44 -15.43
N TYR A 675 -3.92 12.11 -15.34
CA TYR A 675 -3.31 11.38 -14.24
C TYR A 675 -1.76 11.39 -14.33
N ILE A 676 -1.20 11.20 -15.53
CA ILE A 676 0.25 11.29 -15.77
C ILE A 676 0.78 12.65 -15.33
N ASN A 677 0.09 13.73 -15.68
CA ASN A 677 0.46 15.10 -15.28
C ASN A 677 0.37 15.28 -13.75
N THR A 678 -0.68 14.76 -13.12
CA THR A 678 -0.84 14.80 -11.65
C THR A 678 0.33 14.13 -10.96
N VAL A 679 0.70 12.92 -11.35
CA VAL A 679 1.82 12.17 -10.78
C VAL A 679 3.16 12.87 -11.05
N ALA A 680 3.35 13.43 -12.25
CA ALA A 680 4.56 14.19 -12.59
C ALA A 680 4.75 15.42 -11.69
N VAL A 681 3.66 16.14 -11.44
CA VAL A 681 3.66 17.30 -10.53
C VAL A 681 3.97 16.88 -9.09
N MET A 682 3.42 15.75 -8.64
CA MET A 682 3.77 15.19 -7.32
C MET A 682 5.24 14.78 -7.25
N GLN A 683 5.74 14.08 -8.28
CA GLN A 683 7.12 13.58 -8.32
C GLN A 683 8.15 14.72 -8.24
N LYS A 684 7.81 15.94 -8.64
CA LYS A 684 8.66 17.13 -8.45
C LYS A 684 9.11 17.31 -6.99
N PHE A 685 8.27 16.92 -6.03
CA PHE A 685 8.52 17.13 -4.61
C PHE A 685 8.88 15.85 -3.85
N PHE A 686 8.40 14.69 -4.29
CA PHE A 686 8.63 13.41 -3.61
C PHE A 686 10.05 12.92 -3.80
N ASP A 687 10.72 12.56 -2.70
CA ASP A 687 12.11 12.10 -2.73
C ASP A 687 12.27 10.61 -3.10
N GLN A 688 11.27 9.77 -2.86
CA GLN A 688 11.19 8.42 -3.44
C GLN A 688 10.23 8.39 -4.63
N ALA A 689 9.68 7.21 -4.95
CA ALA A 689 8.83 7.04 -6.12
C ALA A 689 7.33 7.12 -5.77
N ILE A 690 6.51 7.01 -6.79
CA ILE A 690 5.05 7.02 -6.74
C ILE A 690 4.56 5.78 -7.47
N SER A 691 3.71 4.96 -6.82
CA SER A 691 3.04 3.81 -7.42
C SER A 691 1.96 4.28 -8.40
N GLY A 692 2.37 4.81 -9.54
CA GLY A 692 1.46 5.32 -10.55
C GLY A 692 0.95 4.22 -11.47
N ASN A 693 -0.39 4.13 -11.64
CA ASN A 693 -1.03 3.15 -12.51
C ASN A 693 -1.35 3.76 -13.88
N TRP A 694 -1.39 2.91 -14.91
CA TRP A 694 -1.98 3.27 -16.19
C TRP A 694 -3.34 2.60 -16.29
N SER A 695 -4.33 3.32 -16.80
CA SER A 695 -5.70 2.81 -16.88
C SER A 695 -6.29 3.12 -18.25
N TYR A 696 -6.80 2.10 -18.92
CA TYR A 696 -7.36 2.22 -20.24
C TYR A 696 -8.81 1.73 -20.28
N ASN A 697 -9.70 2.55 -20.84
CA ASN A 697 -11.05 2.13 -21.19
C ASN A 697 -11.12 1.84 -22.68
N PRO A 698 -11.18 0.57 -23.12
CA PRO A 698 -11.23 0.21 -24.53
C PRO A 698 -12.41 0.85 -25.28
N THR A 699 -13.53 1.11 -24.58
CA THR A 699 -14.72 1.71 -25.22
C THR A 699 -14.51 3.13 -25.75
N HIS A 700 -13.41 3.78 -25.37
CA HIS A 700 -13.01 5.09 -25.89
C HIS A 700 -12.26 5.00 -27.23
N PHE A 701 -11.98 3.79 -27.72
CA PHE A 701 -11.19 3.55 -28.92
C PHE A 701 -12.00 2.77 -29.97
N GLU A 702 -11.58 2.90 -31.24
CA GLU A 702 -12.18 2.19 -32.34
C GLU A 702 -12.08 0.66 -32.14
N ASN A 703 -13.14 -0.06 -32.42
CA ASN A 703 -13.29 -1.51 -32.23
C ASN A 703 -13.10 -1.99 -30.77
N ASN A 704 -13.19 -1.09 -29.79
CA ASN A 704 -12.90 -1.39 -28.37
C ASN A 704 -11.48 -1.97 -28.17
N GLU A 705 -10.52 -1.51 -28.93
CA GLU A 705 -9.12 -1.92 -28.85
C GLU A 705 -8.22 -0.73 -28.57
N VAL A 706 -7.42 -0.79 -27.50
CA VAL A 706 -6.45 0.26 -27.18
C VAL A 706 -5.25 0.16 -28.12
N PRO A 707 -4.97 1.15 -28.98
CA PRO A 707 -3.82 1.09 -29.89
C PRO A 707 -2.49 1.05 -29.11
N MET A 708 -1.56 0.20 -29.54
CA MET A 708 -0.21 0.13 -28.95
C MET A 708 0.51 1.48 -29.01
N SER A 709 0.25 2.29 -30.05
CA SER A 709 0.81 3.64 -30.19
C SER A 709 0.41 4.58 -29.04
N VAL A 710 -0.80 4.42 -28.47
CA VAL A 710 -1.27 5.20 -27.32
C VAL A 710 -0.46 4.80 -26.09
N MET A 711 -0.33 3.51 -25.83
CA MET A 711 0.45 3.01 -24.69
C MET A 711 1.95 3.37 -24.80
N MET A 712 2.50 3.33 -26.02
CA MET A 712 3.89 3.74 -26.28
C MET A 712 4.06 5.25 -26.06
N LYS A 713 3.08 6.07 -26.44
CA LYS A 713 3.09 7.50 -26.15
C LYS A 713 3.06 7.78 -24.65
N ASP A 714 2.25 7.05 -23.89
CA ASP A 714 2.19 7.19 -22.44
C ASP A 714 3.52 6.79 -21.78
N LEU A 715 4.17 5.71 -22.27
CA LEU A 715 5.52 5.33 -21.83
C LEU A 715 6.53 6.48 -22.02
N LEU A 716 6.56 7.07 -23.20
CA LEU A 716 7.46 8.18 -23.52
C LEU A 716 7.14 9.44 -22.72
N ASN A 717 5.86 9.72 -22.48
CA ASN A 717 5.41 10.86 -21.69
C ASN A 717 5.78 10.70 -20.21
N THR A 718 5.58 9.52 -19.61
CA THR A 718 5.97 9.27 -18.22
C THR A 718 7.48 9.43 -18.03
N TYR A 719 8.29 8.93 -18.98
CA TYR A 719 9.72 9.15 -18.94
C TYR A 719 10.10 10.63 -19.11
N LYS A 720 9.54 11.32 -20.10
CA LYS A 720 9.77 12.75 -20.34
C LYS A 720 9.49 13.59 -19.09
N LEU A 721 8.40 13.29 -18.39
CA LEU A 721 7.93 14.04 -17.23
C LEU A 721 8.55 13.59 -15.90
N GLY A 722 9.52 12.69 -15.91
CA GLY A 722 10.30 12.34 -14.72
C GLY A 722 9.69 11.31 -13.78
N TRP A 723 8.72 10.52 -14.25
CA TRP A 723 8.23 9.39 -13.46
C TRP A 723 9.38 8.43 -13.14
N LYS A 724 9.51 8.04 -11.90
CA LYS A 724 10.52 7.05 -11.48
C LYS A 724 10.07 5.64 -11.76
N THR A 725 8.80 5.35 -11.49
CA THR A 725 8.22 4.00 -11.66
C THR A 725 6.83 4.07 -12.27
N SER A 726 6.40 2.97 -12.92
CA SER A 726 5.01 2.74 -13.33
C SER A 726 4.58 1.37 -12.82
N TYR A 727 3.49 1.35 -12.05
CA TYR A 727 2.99 0.17 -11.35
C TYR A 727 2.01 -0.62 -12.23
N TYR A 728 0.75 -0.80 -11.83
CA TYR A 728 -0.21 -1.59 -12.60
C TYR A 728 -0.58 -0.95 -13.95
N GLN A 729 -1.01 -1.81 -14.88
CA GLN A 729 -1.84 -1.41 -16.01
C GLN A 729 -3.23 -2.03 -15.84
N ASN A 730 -4.25 -1.19 -15.73
CA ASN A 730 -5.64 -1.58 -15.61
C ASN A 730 -6.33 -1.42 -16.97
N THR A 731 -7.21 -2.36 -17.30
CA THR A 731 -8.08 -2.27 -18.48
C THR A 731 -9.51 -2.43 -18.01
N TYR A 732 -10.40 -1.51 -18.43
CA TYR A 732 -11.82 -1.61 -18.12
C TYR A 732 -12.42 -2.84 -18.78
N ASP A 733 -13.09 -3.68 -17.99
CA ASP A 733 -13.85 -4.82 -18.48
C ASP A 733 -15.34 -4.58 -18.18
N TYR A 734 -16.06 -4.15 -19.22
CA TYR A 734 -17.49 -3.84 -19.13
C TYR A 734 -18.36 -5.02 -18.71
N LYS A 735 -17.86 -6.27 -18.81
CA LYS A 735 -18.60 -7.46 -18.38
C LYS A 735 -18.54 -7.72 -16.87
N THR A 736 -17.46 -7.26 -16.23
CA THR A 736 -17.24 -7.46 -14.80
C THR A 736 -17.42 -6.17 -14.00
N ASP A 737 -17.07 -5.02 -14.55
CA ASP A 737 -17.16 -3.75 -13.85
C ASP A 737 -18.58 -3.16 -13.86
N ASP A 738 -19.39 -3.41 -14.91
CA ASP A 738 -20.80 -3.00 -14.98
C ASP A 738 -21.71 -3.88 -14.13
N ASP A 739 -21.45 -5.18 -14.00
CA ASP A 739 -22.17 -6.10 -13.11
C ASP A 739 -21.96 -5.73 -11.62
N ILE A 740 -20.86 -5.06 -11.28
CA ILE A 740 -20.58 -4.53 -9.94
C ILE A 740 -21.35 -3.23 -9.68
N ALA A 741 -21.70 -2.47 -10.72
CA ALA A 741 -22.39 -1.18 -10.62
C ALA A 741 -23.92 -1.27 -10.61
N PHE A 742 -24.53 -2.35 -11.09
CA PHE A 742 -25.97 -2.47 -11.39
C PHE A 742 -26.62 -3.78 -10.95
N GLU A 743 -26.29 -4.38 -9.83
CA GLU A 743 -27.20 -5.33 -9.22
C GLU A 743 -28.30 -4.56 -8.46
N GLU A 744 -29.42 -4.27 -9.15
CA GLU A 744 -30.71 -4.07 -8.49
C GLU A 744 -31.01 -5.32 -7.64
N PRO A 745 -31.64 -5.19 -6.47
CA PRO A 745 -32.00 -6.33 -5.66
C PRO A 745 -32.92 -7.24 -6.46
N ALA A 746 -32.41 -8.36 -6.92
CA ALA A 746 -33.17 -9.37 -7.58
C ALA A 746 -34.22 -9.94 -6.59
N HIS A 747 -35.46 -9.52 -6.73
CA HIS A 747 -36.61 -10.30 -6.27
C HIS A 747 -36.67 -11.59 -7.08
N SER A 748 -36.02 -12.64 -6.60
CA SER A 748 -36.36 -14.00 -7.01
C SER A 748 -36.20 -14.93 -5.84
N LEU A 749 -37.35 -15.28 -5.30
CA LEU A 749 -37.62 -16.51 -4.58
C LEU A 749 -37.34 -17.69 -5.52
N GLY A 750 -36.36 -18.50 -5.20
CA GLY A 750 -36.09 -19.75 -5.88
C GLY A 750 -35.20 -20.62 -5.00
N TRP A 751 -35.83 -21.40 -4.13
CA TRP A 751 -35.19 -22.51 -3.42
C TRP A 751 -34.85 -23.60 -4.42
N HIS A 752 -33.57 -23.90 -4.62
CA HIS A 752 -33.14 -25.21 -5.06
C HIS A 752 -32.30 -25.85 -3.96
N ASP A 753 -32.89 -26.90 -3.40
CA ASP A 753 -32.31 -27.90 -2.53
C ASP A 753 -31.34 -28.75 -3.36
N GLU A 754 -30.04 -28.65 -3.11
CA GLU A 754 -29.06 -29.64 -3.55
C GLU A 754 -28.21 -30.11 -2.37
N THR A 755 -28.76 -31.16 -1.75
CA THR A 755 -27.99 -32.14 -1.00
C THR A 755 -27.20 -33.01 -1.99
N LYS A 756 -25.89 -33.12 -1.76
CA LYS A 756 -24.88 -34.04 -2.32
C LYS A 756 -23.96 -33.42 -3.40
N ASP A 757 -22.74 -33.06 -3.01
CA ASP A 757 -21.60 -33.92 -3.28
C ASP A 757 -20.38 -33.45 -2.48
N THR A 758 -19.82 -34.37 -1.71
CA THR A 758 -18.51 -34.24 -1.05
C THR A 758 -17.44 -34.56 -2.08
N THR A 759 -16.99 -33.53 -2.79
CA THR A 759 -15.71 -33.58 -3.49
C THR A 759 -14.85 -32.45 -2.96
N THR A 760 -13.63 -32.80 -2.56
CA THR A 760 -12.56 -31.86 -2.20
C THR A 760 -12.48 -30.72 -3.21
N PRO A 761 -12.44 -29.45 -2.78
CA PRO A 761 -12.33 -28.33 -3.71
C PRO A 761 -11.07 -28.47 -4.54
N ASN A 762 -11.22 -28.43 -5.85
CA ASN A 762 -10.10 -28.38 -6.76
C ASN A 762 -9.30 -27.12 -6.50
N ARG A 763 -7.99 -27.23 -6.44
CA ARG A 763 -7.03 -26.12 -6.22
C ARG A 763 -7.06 -25.03 -7.31
N GLU A 764 -7.87 -25.19 -8.34
CA GLU A 764 -7.96 -24.28 -9.49
C GLU A 764 -9.01 -23.15 -9.35
N ASP A 765 -9.91 -23.23 -8.37
CA ASP A 765 -10.97 -22.23 -8.17
C ASP A 765 -10.53 -20.92 -7.47
N PHE A 766 -9.24 -20.78 -7.17
CA PHE A 766 -8.70 -19.58 -6.50
C PHE A 766 -7.99 -18.59 -7.45
N ALA A 767 -8.13 -18.76 -8.76
CA ALA A 767 -7.31 -18.01 -9.74
C ALA A 767 -7.90 -16.67 -10.24
N SER A 768 -9.06 -16.21 -9.74
CA SER A 768 -9.76 -15.03 -10.25
C SER A 768 -9.93 -13.87 -9.27
N GLU A 769 -9.36 -13.94 -8.06
CA GLU A 769 -9.34 -12.77 -7.18
C GLU A 769 -8.05 -11.96 -7.40
N GLU A 770 -8.20 -10.68 -7.71
CA GLU A 770 -7.12 -9.71 -7.73
C GLU A 770 -6.35 -9.78 -6.40
N GLU A 771 -5.20 -10.44 -6.41
CA GLU A 771 -4.29 -10.48 -5.25
C GLU A 771 -3.60 -9.12 -5.12
N TYR A 772 -4.26 -8.14 -4.51
CA TYR A 772 -3.59 -6.91 -4.09
C TYR A 772 -2.60 -7.21 -2.97
N CYS A 773 -1.43 -6.60 -3.04
CA CYS A 773 -0.45 -6.70 -1.96
C CYS A 773 -0.92 -5.96 -0.71
N GLU A 774 -1.55 -6.67 0.21
CA GLU A 774 -1.94 -6.09 1.50
C GLU A 774 -0.74 -5.69 2.38
N ALA A 775 0.43 -6.28 2.15
CA ALA A 775 1.62 -5.94 2.91
C ALA A 775 2.16 -4.53 2.60
N CYS A 776 1.94 -4.04 1.36
CA CYS A 776 2.35 -2.70 0.94
C CYS A 776 1.19 -1.70 0.89
N ALA A 777 -0.06 -2.17 1.03
CA ALA A 777 -1.20 -1.27 1.12
C ALA A 777 -1.28 -0.67 2.53
N ILE A 778 -1.29 0.64 2.61
CA ILE A 778 -1.59 1.38 3.85
C ILE A 778 -3.08 1.35 4.12
#